data_33391cd85257e608b5101d550bbb421c
#
_entry.id   33391cd85257e608b5101d550bbb421c
#
_cell.length_a   1.000
_cell.length_b   1.000
_cell.length_c   1.000
_cell.angle_alpha   90.00
_cell.angle_beta   90.00
_cell.angle_gamma   90.00
#
_symmetry.space_group_name_H-M   'P 1'
#
loop_
_entity.id
_entity.type
_entity.pdbx_description
1 polymer ?
#
loop_
_entity_poly.entity_id
_entity_poly.type
_entity_poly.pdbx_seq_one_letter_code
_entity_poly.pdbx_strand_id
1 'polypeptide(L)'
;MLLCNRKVPKTLNTCFILHIFTLLTLGVLVSGMPSKMVSFASQETLQRINNLLRGSANRDVDIIAEYLKKDDDDDGGDKDHHNIDIDPLPRRPSLTPDRQLPKVGLHGAISSDLEVCSNLTINEVLLKFPGSNAADAAVTQALCKGMVNFFNSGIGGGGYVVFSGKDDEDHLSIDFREKAPMDSHKFMFENCSLCSKIGGLAVGVPGELMGLYRLFKERGSGQVDWRDLIEPVAKLGSVGWQIGEALGATLELYEDVFLTLKEDWSFVLNSTHDGVLKEGDWIKRPALSNMLMELAKNGSVAPFYDPDHWIAKSMIDTVAKYNGIMNLQDVSSYDVHVTKPLSMKIRKGANFIPDNDMTVLTSSGSSSGAALLAALRIMDNFQNQEGGDYEKEITYHLLESMKWMASARSRLGDFEGEALPKHIEEVLDPEWALKAVKSIKRNSQDGNFKTLENWTLYDPAYDINNPHGTAHFSIVDSHGNAVSLTTTINLLFGSLVHDPKTGVIFNNEMDDFAQFNKSNSFELAPSIYNFPEPGKRPLSSTAPTIVLSELGIPDLVVGASGGSRITTSVLQTIVRTYWYNMPILETIAYPRIHHQLLPDRIELESFPMIGKAVLSTLKEMGYTMKEVFPKSVVNAIRNVRGEWHAVSDYWRKRGISSVY
;
A
#
# COMPACT_ATOMS: atom_id res chain seq x y z
N MET A 1 -66.37 2.92 21.24
CA MET A 1 -67.17 3.29 22.38
C MET A 1 -66.40 3.02 23.66
N LEU A 2 -66.18 4.06 24.48
CA LEU A 2 -65.60 4.10 25.86
C LEU A 2 -64.10 3.86 25.96
N LEU A 3 -63.29 4.92 25.96
CA LEU A 3 -62.76 5.74 27.07
C LEU A 3 -62.26 4.98 28.32
N CYS A 4 -60.98 4.97 28.53
CA CYS A 4 -60.44 5.33 29.85
C CYS A 4 -59.00 5.85 29.77
N ASN A 5 -58.83 7.12 30.13
CA ASN A 5 -57.58 7.82 30.41
C ASN A 5 -56.85 7.20 31.65
N ARG A 6 -55.57 6.95 31.55
CA ARG A 6 -54.66 7.14 32.69
C ARG A 6 -53.27 7.51 32.19
N LYS A 7 -52.80 8.65 32.69
CA LYS A 7 -51.43 9.19 32.57
C LYS A 7 -50.45 8.26 33.24
N VAL A 8 -49.37 7.88 32.58
CA VAL A 8 -48.17 7.27 33.15
C VAL A 8 -46.94 8.10 32.76
N PRO A 9 -45.97 8.35 33.63
CA PRO A 9 -44.94 9.39 33.45
C PRO A 9 -43.88 9.00 32.41
N LYS A 10 -43.47 9.99 31.64
CA LYS A 10 -42.36 9.90 30.68
C LYS A 10 -41.04 9.94 31.41
N THR A 11 -40.42 8.81 31.78
CA THR A 11 -39.00 8.76 32.15
C THR A 11 -38.36 7.35 32.21
N LEU A 12 -39.05 6.29 31.80
CA LEU A 12 -38.47 4.92 31.89
C LEU A 12 -38.32 4.17 30.54
N ASN A 13 -38.68 4.73 29.40
CA ASN A 13 -38.74 3.96 28.15
C ASN A 13 -37.56 4.17 27.19
N THR A 14 -36.67 5.12 27.45
CA THR A 14 -35.57 5.39 26.49
C THR A 14 -34.35 4.50 26.72
N CYS A 15 -34.08 4.09 27.97
CA CYS A 15 -32.98 3.15 28.27
C CYS A 15 -33.27 1.69 27.88
N PHE A 16 -34.53 1.28 27.96
CA PHE A 16 -34.90 -0.13 27.67
C PHE A 16 -34.98 -0.43 26.16
N ILE A 17 -35.36 0.55 25.37
CA ILE A 17 -35.40 0.40 23.91
C ILE A 17 -33.99 0.46 23.31
N LEU A 18 -33.07 1.26 23.87
CA LEU A 18 -31.66 1.27 23.43
C LEU A 18 -30.94 -0.05 23.78
N HIS A 19 -31.27 -0.68 24.91
CA HIS A 19 -30.70 -2.00 25.30
C HIS A 19 -31.23 -3.15 24.44
N ILE A 20 -32.49 -3.11 24.03
CA ILE A 20 -33.09 -4.13 23.14
C ILE A 20 -32.56 -3.98 21.70
N PHE A 21 -32.37 -2.76 21.21
CA PHE A 21 -31.74 -2.53 19.90
C PHE A 21 -30.26 -2.90 19.88
N THR A 22 -29.50 -2.67 20.95
CA THR A 22 -28.12 -3.12 21.08
C THR A 22 -28.02 -4.65 21.19
N LEU A 23 -28.94 -5.28 21.88
CA LEU A 23 -28.99 -6.77 21.99
C LEU A 23 -29.48 -7.43 20.69
N LEU A 24 -30.38 -6.81 19.93
CA LEU A 24 -30.85 -7.33 18.64
C LEU A 24 -29.81 -7.11 17.52
N THR A 25 -29.09 -5.99 17.53
CA THR A 25 -27.97 -5.79 16.59
C THR A 25 -26.75 -6.65 16.93
N LEU A 26 -26.49 -6.95 18.21
CA LEU A 26 -25.51 -7.94 18.65
C LEU A 26 -25.92 -9.37 18.27
N GLY A 27 -27.22 -9.72 18.41
CA GLY A 27 -27.74 -11.04 18.04
C GLY A 27 -27.66 -11.33 16.55
N VAL A 28 -27.88 -10.33 15.69
CA VAL A 28 -27.78 -10.46 14.23
C VAL A 28 -26.33 -10.51 13.75
N LEU A 29 -25.40 -9.81 14.44
CA LEU A 29 -23.95 -9.88 14.13
C LEU A 29 -23.33 -11.23 14.55
N VAL A 30 -23.86 -11.89 15.58
CA VAL A 30 -23.32 -13.14 16.11
C VAL A 30 -24.00 -14.38 15.51
N SER A 31 -25.26 -14.27 15.06
CA SER A 31 -25.99 -15.40 14.45
C SER A 31 -25.49 -15.80 13.06
N GLY A 32 -24.68 -14.96 12.41
CA GLY A 32 -24.04 -15.27 11.13
C GLY A 32 -22.60 -15.77 11.24
N MET A 33 -21.99 -15.79 12.43
CA MET A 33 -20.64 -16.31 12.61
C MET A 33 -20.68 -17.85 12.77
N PRO A 34 -19.80 -18.59 12.07
CA PRO A 34 -19.62 -20.02 12.32
C PRO A 34 -19.32 -20.23 13.81
N SER A 35 -19.97 -21.20 14.43
CA SER A 35 -19.83 -21.50 15.88
C SER A 35 -18.37 -21.71 16.33
N LYS A 36 -17.47 -22.02 15.40
CA LYS A 36 -16.04 -22.18 15.62
C LYS A 36 -15.25 -20.85 15.70
N MET A 37 -15.77 -19.74 15.17
CA MET A 37 -15.12 -18.43 15.31
C MET A 37 -15.26 -17.83 16.72
N VAL A 38 -16.27 -18.25 17.47
CA VAL A 38 -16.48 -17.84 18.86
C VAL A 38 -15.37 -18.38 19.80
N SER A 39 -14.60 -19.37 19.34
CA SER A 39 -13.45 -19.91 20.09
C SER A 39 -12.15 -19.11 19.88
N PHE A 40 -12.08 -18.24 18.87
CA PHE A 40 -10.89 -17.46 18.53
C PHE A 40 -10.65 -16.30 19.53
N ALA A 41 -11.71 -15.62 19.92
CA ALA A 41 -11.66 -14.56 20.91
C ALA A 41 -13.03 -14.37 21.54
N SER A 42 -13.10 -13.75 22.73
CA SER A 42 -14.39 -13.42 23.32
C SER A 42 -15.22 -12.53 22.38
N GLN A 43 -16.55 -12.57 22.50
CA GLN A 43 -17.43 -11.69 21.72
C GLN A 43 -17.06 -10.20 21.89
N GLU A 44 -16.60 -9.82 23.07
CA GLU A 44 -16.13 -8.48 23.39
C GLU A 44 -14.87 -8.12 22.61
N THR A 45 -13.91 -9.04 22.49
CA THR A 45 -12.68 -8.87 21.70
C THR A 45 -12.98 -8.77 20.22
N LEU A 46 -13.84 -9.64 19.68
CA LEU A 46 -14.28 -9.55 18.28
C LEU A 46 -15.01 -8.23 18.00
N GLN A 47 -15.73 -7.69 18.96
CA GLN A 47 -16.40 -6.40 18.84
C GLN A 47 -15.40 -5.23 18.90
N ARG A 48 -14.38 -5.30 19.76
CA ARG A 48 -13.27 -4.33 19.82
C ARG A 48 -12.48 -4.34 18.53
N ILE A 49 -12.12 -5.53 18.01
CA ILE A 49 -11.44 -5.67 16.71
C ILE A 49 -12.33 -5.12 15.57
N ASN A 50 -13.62 -5.42 15.55
CA ASN A 50 -14.55 -4.87 14.55
C ASN A 50 -14.67 -3.35 14.64
N ASN A 51 -14.67 -2.79 15.85
CA ASN A 51 -14.65 -1.35 16.08
C ASN A 51 -13.31 -0.72 15.66
N LEU A 52 -12.20 -1.40 15.91
CA LEU A 52 -10.87 -1.03 15.42
C LEU A 52 -10.83 -1.05 13.89
N LEU A 53 -11.31 -2.10 13.25
CA LEU A 53 -11.33 -2.20 11.79
C LEU A 53 -12.33 -1.23 11.13
N ARG A 54 -13.47 -0.93 11.77
CA ARG A 54 -14.39 0.13 11.34
C ARG A 54 -13.84 1.52 11.65
N GLY A 55 -13.08 1.64 12.73
CA GLY A 55 -12.40 2.87 13.14
C GLY A 55 -11.11 3.09 12.37
N SER A 56 -10.35 2.05 11.96
CA SER A 56 -9.14 2.22 11.16
C SER A 56 -9.45 2.76 9.76
N ALA A 57 -10.56 2.41 9.15
CA ALA A 57 -11.03 3.15 7.97
C ALA A 57 -11.24 4.65 8.26
N ASN A 58 -11.38 5.04 9.53
CA ASN A 58 -11.49 6.44 9.99
C ASN A 58 -10.36 6.89 10.94
N ARG A 59 -9.58 5.98 11.56
CA ARG A 59 -8.61 6.22 12.64
C ARG A 59 -7.13 6.01 12.30
N ASP A 60 -6.77 5.46 11.13
CA ASP A 60 -5.41 5.71 10.56
C ASP A 60 -5.08 7.21 10.52
N VAL A 61 -6.09 7.97 10.78
CA VAL A 61 -6.24 9.40 10.82
C VAL A 61 -6.04 9.97 12.23
N ASP A 62 -6.56 9.31 13.26
CA ASP A 62 -6.62 9.91 14.60
C ASP A 62 -5.30 9.78 15.37
N ILE A 63 -4.47 8.75 15.10
CA ILE A 63 -3.21 8.55 15.83
C ILE A 63 -2.19 9.63 15.45
N ILE A 64 -2.02 9.88 14.14
CA ILE A 64 -1.16 10.98 13.67
C ILE A 64 -1.73 12.33 14.09
N ALA A 65 -3.06 12.47 14.16
CA ALA A 65 -3.72 13.70 14.59
C ALA A 65 -3.64 13.96 16.09
N GLU A 66 -3.76 12.94 16.89
CA GLU A 66 -3.62 13.07 18.36
C GLU A 66 -2.16 13.37 18.71
N TYR A 67 -1.22 12.80 17.96
CA TYR A 67 0.20 13.10 18.07
C TYR A 67 0.53 14.54 17.61
N LEU A 68 -0.09 15.00 16.52
CA LEU A 68 0.07 16.38 16.03
C LEU A 68 -0.63 17.42 16.91
N LYS A 69 -1.68 17.05 17.68
CA LYS A 69 -2.36 17.94 18.65
C LYS A 69 -1.56 18.15 19.92
N LYS A 70 -0.75 17.19 20.35
CA LYS A 70 0.11 17.34 21.54
C LYS A 70 1.15 18.45 21.44
N ASP A 71 1.51 18.87 20.22
CA ASP A 71 2.46 19.95 20.00
C ASP A 71 1.82 21.36 19.98
N ASP A 72 0.50 21.49 19.97
CA ASP A 72 -0.18 22.81 19.96
C ASP A 72 -0.44 23.37 21.37
N ASP A 73 -0.32 22.56 22.42
CA ASP A 73 -0.56 22.97 23.82
C ASP A 73 0.72 23.39 24.59
N ASP A 74 1.90 23.33 23.95
CA ASP A 74 3.19 23.62 24.60
C ASP A 74 3.85 24.94 24.13
N ASP A 75 3.08 26.02 24.08
CA ASP A 75 3.59 27.38 23.86
C ASP A 75 3.57 28.20 25.16
N GLY A 76 4.29 27.73 26.17
CA GLY A 76 4.38 28.39 27.47
C GLY A 76 5.52 27.91 28.35
N GLY A 77 6.71 28.35 28.05
CA GLY A 77 7.86 28.64 28.95
C GLY A 77 8.23 27.69 30.08
N ASP A 78 9.29 26.92 29.92
CA ASP A 78 10.42 27.05 30.84
C ASP A 78 11.71 26.44 30.23
N LYS A 79 12.83 27.14 30.50
CA LYS A 79 14.16 26.76 30.02
C LYS A 79 14.83 25.88 31.06
N ASP A 80 14.89 24.58 30.84
CA ASP A 80 15.91 23.74 31.45
C ASP A 80 16.63 22.93 30.39
N HIS A 81 17.93 23.21 30.27
CA HIS A 81 18.86 22.56 29.37
C HIS A 81 19.10 21.11 29.78
N HIS A 82 18.34 20.17 29.23
CA HIS A 82 18.79 18.80 29.06
C HIS A 82 18.96 18.55 27.56
N ASN A 83 20.10 17.95 27.18
CA ASN A 83 20.38 17.46 25.83
C ASN A 83 19.25 16.52 25.37
N ILE A 84 18.25 17.11 24.72
CA ILE A 84 17.25 16.38 23.97
C ILE A 84 17.91 16.15 22.61
N ASP A 85 18.10 14.89 22.22
CA ASP A 85 18.39 14.53 20.85
C ASP A 85 17.27 15.11 19.98
N ILE A 86 17.58 16.21 19.31
CA ILE A 86 16.62 16.90 18.44
C ILE A 86 16.34 15.94 17.29
N ASP A 87 15.12 15.41 17.21
CA ASP A 87 14.64 14.63 16.08
C ASP A 87 14.88 15.42 14.77
N PRO A 88 15.77 14.93 13.88
CA PRO A 88 16.19 15.70 12.71
C PRO A 88 15.09 15.83 11.66
N LEU A 89 13.96 15.10 11.78
CA LEU A 89 12.90 15.10 10.79
C LEU A 89 11.75 16.03 11.19
N PRO A 90 11.28 16.91 10.28
CA PRO A 90 10.12 17.73 10.53
C PRO A 90 8.87 16.88 10.79
N ARG A 91 8.10 17.21 11.81
CA ARG A 91 6.82 16.54 12.13
C ARG A 91 5.63 17.12 11.38
N ARG A 92 5.79 18.28 10.76
CA ARG A 92 4.73 18.98 10.02
C ARG A 92 5.09 19.12 8.55
N PRO A 93 4.08 19.10 7.66
CA PRO A 93 4.31 19.38 6.24
C PRO A 93 4.83 20.80 6.03
N SER A 94 5.65 20.98 5.02
CA SER A 94 6.16 22.29 4.61
C SER A 94 6.13 22.42 3.09
N LEU A 95 5.72 23.56 2.57
CA LEU A 95 5.85 23.90 1.15
C LEU A 95 7.29 24.27 0.77
N THR A 96 8.12 24.56 1.79
CA THR A 96 9.55 24.86 1.65
C THR A 96 10.35 23.90 2.54
N PRO A 97 10.41 22.59 2.19
CA PRO A 97 11.08 21.61 3.02
C PRO A 97 12.59 21.87 3.08
N ASP A 98 13.22 21.41 4.16
CA ASP A 98 14.67 21.52 4.31
C ASP A 98 15.37 20.74 3.20
N ARG A 99 16.22 21.41 2.45
CA ARG A 99 16.97 20.83 1.33
C ARG A 99 18.04 19.81 1.72
N GLN A 100 18.27 19.59 3.00
CA GLN A 100 19.14 18.52 3.52
C GLN A 100 18.42 17.18 3.69
N LEU A 101 17.08 17.15 3.59
CA LEU A 101 16.28 15.93 3.68
C LEU A 101 16.51 14.92 2.55
N PRO A 102 16.68 15.31 1.27
CA PRO A 102 17.06 14.38 0.23
C PRO A 102 18.45 13.81 0.50
N LYS A 103 18.60 12.52 0.30
CA LYS A 103 19.92 11.90 0.25
C LYS A 103 20.39 11.89 -1.22
N VAL A 104 21.62 12.36 -1.44
CA VAL A 104 22.20 12.44 -2.80
C VAL A 104 23.36 11.46 -2.88
N GLY A 105 23.28 10.50 -3.81
CA GLY A 105 24.26 9.47 -4.06
C GLY A 105 24.77 9.51 -5.49
N LEU A 106 26.04 9.16 -5.69
CA LEU A 106 26.66 9.06 -7.02
C LEU A 106 26.61 7.65 -7.59
N HIS A 107 26.64 6.64 -6.72
CA HIS A 107 26.70 5.25 -7.14
C HIS A 107 25.36 4.56 -7.10
N GLY A 108 24.53 4.87 -6.09
CA GLY A 108 23.21 4.29 -5.98
C GLY A 108 22.44 4.83 -4.78
N ALA A 109 21.19 4.40 -4.67
CA ALA A 109 20.26 4.88 -3.66
C ALA A 109 19.18 3.86 -3.32
N ILE A 110 18.71 3.90 -2.07
CA ILE A 110 17.51 3.20 -1.60
C ILE A 110 16.58 4.23 -0.94
N SER A 111 15.39 4.38 -1.49
CA SER A 111 14.32 5.17 -0.88
C SER A 111 13.31 4.23 -0.21
N SER A 112 13.22 4.33 1.10
CA SER A 112 12.36 3.49 1.95
C SER A 112 11.98 4.26 3.21
N ASP A 113 10.92 3.84 3.90
CA ASP A 113 10.52 4.37 5.21
C ASP A 113 11.30 3.75 6.40
N LEU A 114 12.34 2.94 6.13
CA LEU A 114 13.16 2.26 7.13
C LEU A 114 14.65 2.42 6.85
N GLU A 115 15.27 3.39 7.48
CA GLU A 115 16.71 3.64 7.36
C GLU A 115 17.55 2.42 7.76
N VAL A 116 17.17 1.71 8.83
CA VAL A 116 17.87 0.50 9.29
C VAL A 116 17.96 -0.57 8.19
N CYS A 117 16.91 -0.77 7.41
CA CYS A 117 16.90 -1.74 6.31
C CYS A 117 17.68 -1.23 5.11
N SER A 118 17.58 0.05 4.77
CA SER A 118 18.32 0.65 3.67
C SER A 118 19.82 0.60 3.94
N ASN A 119 20.25 0.94 5.15
CA ASN A 119 21.65 0.87 5.57
C ASN A 119 22.16 -0.58 5.62
N LEU A 120 21.34 -1.51 6.14
CA LEU A 120 21.68 -2.94 6.13
C LEU A 120 21.93 -3.43 4.70
N THR A 121 21.02 -3.12 3.78
CA THR A 121 21.10 -3.55 2.39
C THR A 121 22.31 -2.94 1.67
N ILE A 122 22.58 -1.66 1.86
CA ILE A 122 23.75 -1.01 1.28
C ILE A 122 25.04 -1.65 1.80
N ASN A 123 25.18 -1.81 3.12
CA ASN A 123 26.42 -2.28 3.73
C ASN A 123 26.66 -3.78 3.50
N GLU A 124 25.64 -4.62 3.64
CA GLU A 124 25.78 -6.08 3.58
C GLU A 124 25.63 -6.67 2.19
N VAL A 125 25.07 -5.91 1.22
CA VAL A 125 24.91 -6.36 -0.16
C VAL A 125 25.68 -5.48 -1.12
N LEU A 126 25.26 -4.22 -1.33
CA LEU A 126 25.78 -3.38 -2.42
C LEU A 126 27.26 -2.99 -2.26
N LEU A 127 27.73 -2.72 -1.04
CA LEU A 127 29.14 -2.40 -0.77
C LEU A 127 29.98 -3.63 -0.51
N LYS A 128 29.42 -4.67 0.11
CA LYS A 128 30.13 -5.91 0.45
C LYS A 128 30.43 -6.76 -0.79
N PHE A 129 29.52 -6.76 -1.76
CA PHE A 129 29.66 -7.49 -3.02
C PHE A 129 29.65 -6.49 -4.21
N PRO A 130 30.81 -6.00 -4.66
CA PRO A 130 30.87 -4.93 -5.68
C PRO A 130 30.22 -5.27 -7.01
N GLY A 131 29.97 -6.55 -7.30
CA GLY A 131 29.25 -7.02 -8.48
C GLY A 131 27.74 -7.20 -8.27
N SER A 132 27.23 -6.98 -7.06
CA SER A 132 25.78 -7.08 -6.78
C SER A 132 24.99 -5.97 -7.48
N ASN A 133 23.68 -6.22 -7.66
CA ASN A 133 22.80 -5.30 -8.36
C ASN A 133 21.52 -4.97 -7.57
N ALA A 134 20.66 -4.15 -8.16
CA ALA A 134 19.40 -3.73 -7.54
C ALA A 134 18.43 -4.90 -7.25
N ALA A 135 18.47 -5.99 -8.03
CA ALA A 135 17.64 -7.17 -7.77
C ALA A 135 18.13 -7.94 -6.52
N ASP A 136 19.44 -8.10 -6.36
CA ASP A 136 20.03 -8.68 -5.14
C ASP A 136 19.67 -7.84 -3.91
N ALA A 137 19.86 -6.53 -4.01
CA ALA A 137 19.52 -5.58 -2.96
C ALA A 137 18.03 -5.63 -2.58
N ALA A 138 17.14 -5.78 -3.56
CA ALA A 138 15.70 -5.82 -3.33
C ALA A 138 15.27 -7.01 -2.45
N VAL A 139 15.94 -8.16 -2.56
CA VAL A 139 15.68 -9.33 -1.70
C VAL A 139 15.93 -8.98 -0.23
N THR A 140 17.12 -8.48 0.09
CA THR A 140 17.49 -8.13 1.47
C THR A 140 16.61 -6.99 2.00
N GLN A 141 16.34 -5.97 1.17
CA GLN A 141 15.49 -4.83 1.53
C GLN A 141 14.06 -5.27 1.86
N ALA A 142 13.44 -6.13 1.06
CA ALA A 142 12.09 -6.62 1.29
C ALA A 142 12.01 -7.48 2.56
N LEU A 143 12.91 -8.45 2.70
CA LEU A 143 12.97 -9.31 3.90
C LEU A 143 13.20 -8.49 5.18
N CYS A 144 14.10 -7.50 5.14
CA CYS A 144 14.33 -6.61 6.28
C CYS A 144 13.08 -5.78 6.59
N LYS A 145 12.41 -5.28 5.57
CA LYS A 145 11.17 -4.51 5.74
C LYS A 145 10.07 -5.34 6.41
N GLY A 146 9.88 -6.58 5.98
CA GLY A 146 8.97 -7.53 6.63
C GLY A 146 9.41 -7.98 8.02
N MET A 147 10.73 -7.95 8.34
CA MET A 147 11.25 -8.19 9.67
C MET A 147 10.90 -7.04 10.63
N VAL A 148 11.10 -5.79 10.20
CA VAL A 148 11.01 -4.58 11.07
C VAL A 148 9.60 -3.98 11.05
N ASN A 149 8.99 -3.80 9.87
CA ASN A 149 7.64 -3.26 9.69
C ASN A 149 6.59 -4.36 9.48
N PHE A 150 6.68 -5.41 10.27
CA PHE A 150 5.81 -6.59 10.21
C PHE A 150 4.31 -6.30 10.38
N PHE A 151 3.95 -5.05 10.69
CA PHE A 151 2.56 -4.64 10.78
C PHE A 151 1.92 -4.33 9.42
N ASN A 152 2.69 -4.20 8.33
CA ASN A 152 2.15 -3.86 6.99
C ASN A 152 2.78 -4.61 5.81
N SER A 153 3.82 -5.42 6.03
CA SER A 153 4.45 -6.24 4.99
C SER A 153 5.19 -7.44 5.60
N GLY A 154 5.56 -8.41 4.79
CA GLY A 154 6.38 -9.56 5.17
C GLY A 154 6.04 -10.82 4.39
N ILE A 155 6.82 -11.86 4.62
CA ILE A 155 6.80 -13.11 3.85
C ILE A 155 5.50 -13.92 3.94
N GLY A 156 4.60 -13.60 4.86
CA GLY A 156 3.23 -14.14 4.88
C GLY A 156 2.27 -13.37 3.97
N GLY A 157 2.77 -12.45 3.17
CA GLY A 157 2.06 -11.60 2.22
C GLY A 157 2.50 -11.79 0.77
N GLY A 158 2.35 -10.74 -0.03
CA GLY A 158 2.72 -10.72 -1.43
C GLY A 158 2.94 -9.31 -1.97
N GLY A 159 2.93 -9.16 -3.30
CA GLY A 159 3.17 -7.84 -3.90
C GLY A 159 3.53 -7.87 -5.38
N TYR A 160 4.21 -6.80 -5.80
CA TYR A 160 4.61 -6.56 -7.19
C TYR A 160 5.99 -5.91 -7.27
N VAL A 161 6.76 -6.29 -8.26
CA VAL A 161 8.03 -5.66 -8.58
C VAL A 161 8.12 -5.32 -10.06
N VAL A 162 8.71 -4.16 -10.35
CA VAL A 162 9.20 -3.77 -11.66
C VAL A 162 10.71 -3.62 -11.55
N PHE A 163 11.42 -4.33 -12.41
CA PHE A 163 12.86 -4.24 -12.58
C PHE A 163 13.16 -3.61 -13.95
N SER A 164 14.09 -2.69 -13.98
CA SER A 164 14.68 -2.14 -15.21
C SER A 164 16.17 -2.43 -15.22
N GLY A 165 16.60 -3.19 -16.21
CA GLY A 165 18.02 -3.39 -16.53
C GLY A 165 18.48 -2.43 -17.61
N LYS A 166 19.67 -2.70 -18.14
CA LYS A 166 20.33 -1.86 -19.12
C LYS A 166 19.63 -1.86 -20.50
N ASP A 167 19.14 -3.03 -20.90
CA ASP A 167 18.51 -3.24 -22.19
C ASP A 167 17.00 -3.51 -22.02
N ASP A 168 16.18 -3.21 -23.04
CA ASP A 168 14.72 -3.41 -23.00
C ASP A 168 14.30 -4.88 -22.73
N GLU A 169 15.14 -5.84 -23.11
CA GLU A 169 14.90 -7.28 -22.83
C GLU A 169 15.11 -7.64 -21.37
N ASP A 170 15.83 -6.80 -20.62
CA ASP A 170 16.07 -6.99 -19.19
C ASP A 170 14.92 -6.50 -18.32
N HIS A 171 14.01 -5.69 -18.88
CA HIS A 171 12.88 -5.20 -18.11
C HIS A 171 11.95 -6.34 -17.71
N LEU A 172 11.55 -6.37 -16.43
CA LEU A 172 10.77 -7.44 -15.83
C LEU A 172 9.68 -6.90 -14.90
N SER A 173 8.52 -7.50 -14.95
CA SER A 173 7.47 -7.35 -13.94
C SER A 173 7.14 -8.72 -13.36
N ILE A 174 7.12 -8.82 -12.02
CA ILE A 174 6.67 -10.02 -11.32
C ILE A 174 5.47 -9.65 -10.47
N ASP A 175 4.35 -10.34 -10.71
CA ASP A 175 3.18 -10.37 -9.85
C ASP A 175 3.31 -11.57 -8.91
N PHE A 176 3.59 -11.29 -7.65
CA PHE A 176 3.66 -12.26 -6.57
C PHE A 176 2.56 -11.99 -5.52
N ARG A 177 1.43 -11.46 -6.00
CA ARG A 177 0.23 -11.27 -5.20
C ARG A 177 -0.24 -12.59 -4.62
N GLU A 178 -0.82 -12.56 -3.45
CA GLU A 178 -1.45 -13.70 -2.80
C GLU A 178 -2.54 -14.30 -3.67
N LYS A 179 -2.68 -15.62 -3.62
CA LYS A 179 -3.76 -16.35 -4.32
C LYS A 179 -4.82 -16.80 -3.35
N ALA A 180 -6.07 -16.76 -3.78
CA ALA A 180 -7.16 -17.42 -3.06
C ALA A 180 -6.90 -18.92 -2.97
N PRO A 181 -7.06 -19.58 -1.81
CA PRO A 181 -6.99 -21.04 -1.70
C PRO A 181 -7.95 -21.73 -2.66
N MET A 182 -7.64 -22.95 -3.08
CA MET A 182 -8.43 -23.71 -4.08
C MET A 182 -9.86 -24.01 -3.62
N ASP A 183 -10.13 -24.00 -2.31
CA ASP A 183 -11.49 -24.15 -1.76
C ASP A 183 -12.29 -22.85 -1.68
N SER A 184 -11.78 -21.75 -2.24
CA SER A 184 -12.43 -20.44 -2.25
C SER A 184 -13.60 -20.38 -3.23
N HIS A 185 -14.63 -19.63 -2.89
CA HIS A 185 -15.76 -19.38 -3.76
C HIS A 185 -16.41 -18.00 -3.47
N LYS A 186 -17.11 -17.44 -4.45
CA LYS A 186 -17.66 -16.08 -4.42
C LYS A 186 -18.62 -15.77 -3.26
N PHE A 187 -19.20 -16.79 -2.62
CA PHE A 187 -20.16 -16.63 -1.51
C PHE A 187 -19.53 -16.84 -0.13
N MET A 188 -18.22 -17.12 -0.04
CA MET A 188 -17.58 -17.56 1.20
C MET A 188 -17.67 -16.54 2.36
N PHE A 189 -17.90 -15.27 2.06
CA PHE A 189 -18.04 -14.19 3.05
C PHE A 189 -19.47 -13.66 3.19
N GLU A 190 -20.47 -14.26 2.53
CA GLU A 190 -21.85 -13.75 2.50
C GLU A 190 -22.45 -13.59 3.90
N ASN A 191 -22.18 -14.56 4.80
CA ASN A 191 -22.71 -14.58 6.15
C ASN A 191 -21.73 -14.06 7.22
N CYS A 192 -20.50 -13.69 6.87
CA CYS A 192 -19.47 -13.22 7.80
C CYS A 192 -18.53 -12.23 7.11
N SER A 193 -18.88 -10.97 7.10
CA SER A 193 -18.02 -9.94 6.46
C SER A 193 -16.72 -9.67 7.22
N LEU A 194 -16.64 -10.03 8.51
CA LEU A 194 -15.41 -9.91 9.28
C LEU A 194 -14.44 -11.05 8.98
N CYS A 195 -14.95 -12.18 8.46
CA CYS A 195 -14.13 -13.35 8.12
C CYS A 195 -13.18 -13.11 6.92
N SER A 196 -13.42 -12.09 6.12
CA SER A 196 -12.46 -11.65 5.10
C SER A 196 -11.26 -10.89 5.68
N LYS A 197 -11.38 -10.39 6.93
CA LYS A 197 -10.40 -9.50 7.56
C LYS A 197 -9.59 -10.17 8.65
N ILE A 198 -10.19 -11.12 9.39
CA ILE A 198 -9.62 -11.72 10.60
C ILE A 198 -9.75 -13.24 10.55
N GLY A 199 -8.70 -13.91 11.01
CA GLY A 199 -8.66 -15.37 11.10
C GLY A 199 -8.22 -16.04 9.81
N GLY A 200 -8.22 -17.36 9.81
CA GLY A 200 -7.66 -18.16 8.73
C GLY A 200 -8.38 -18.04 7.38
N LEU A 201 -9.70 -17.74 7.36
CA LEU A 201 -10.45 -17.53 6.12
C LEU A 201 -10.02 -16.27 5.36
N ALA A 202 -9.43 -15.30 6.06
CA ALA A 202 -8.92 -14.08 5.47
C ALA A 202 -7.59 -14.28 4.73
N VAL A 203 -6.90 -15.41 4.95
CA VAL A 203 -5.54 -15.65 4.48
C VAL A 203 -5.55 -16.09 3.03
N GLY A 204 -4.88 -15.30 2.17
CA GLY A 204 -4.46 -15.73 0.83
C GLY A 204 -3.12 -16.48 0.89
N VAL A 205 -2.86 -17.34 -0.09
CA VAL A 205 -1.60 -18.11 -0.20
C VAL A 205 -0.43 -17.15 -0.38
N PRO A 206 0.57 -17.14 0.52
CA PRO A 206 1.66 -16.18 0.50
C PRO A 206 2.56 -16.29 -0.73
N GLY A 207 2.91 -15.15 -1.33
CA GLY A 207 3.70 -15.08 -2.54
C GLY A 207 5.06 -14.38 -2.42
N GLU A 208 5.31 -13.59 -1.36
CA GLU A 208 6.47 -12.70 -1.29
C GLU A 208 7.80 -13.44 -1.44
N LEU A 209 8.02 -14.55 -0.73
CA LEU A 209 9.26 -15.32 -0.85
C LEU A 209 9.48 -15.86 -2.25
N MET A 210 8.44 -16.38 -2.91
CA MET A 210 8.55 -16.88 -4.29
C MET A 210 8.87 -15.74 -5.26
N GLY A 211 8.24 -14.57 -5.07
CA GLY A 211 8.51 -13.38 -5.89
C GLY A 211 9.95 -12.88 -5.76
N LEU A 212 10.47 -12.79 -4.54
CA LEU A 212 11.84 -12.39 -4.28
C LEU A 212 12.86 -13.40 -4.84
N TYR A 213 12.59 -14.70 -4.66
CA TYR A 213 13.45 -15.75 -5.21
C TYR A 213 13.44 -15.73 -6.73
N ARG A 214 12.26 -15.49 -7.35
CA ARG A 214 12.15 -15.40 -8.80
C ARG A 214 12.90 -14.16 -9.34
N LEU A 215 12.77 -13.01 -8.69
CA LEU A 215 13.55 -11.81 -9.03
C LEU A 215 15.06 -12.08 -8.96
N PHE A 216 15.52 -12.72 -7.88
CA PHE A 216 16.92 -13.12 -7.72
C PHE A 216 17.39 -14.07 -8.84
N LYS A 217 16.58 -15.06 -9.23
CA LYS A 217 16.94 -16.02 -10.28
C LYS A 217 16.95 -15.43 -11.68
N GLU A 218 16.02 -14.50 -11.97
CA GLU A 218 15.86 -13.90 -13.30
C GLU A 218 16.81 -12.72 -13.53
N ARG A 219 17.09 -11.92 -12.47
CA ARG A 219 17.76 -10.62 -12.58
C ARG A 219 18.84 -10.38 -11.53
N GLY A 220 19.09 -11.32 -10.63
CA GLY A 220 20.23 -11.25 -9.71
C GLY A 220 21.55 -11.21 -10.47
N SER A 221 22.56 -10.59 -9.89
CA SER A 221 23.86 -10.37 -10.51
C SER A 221 24.66 -11.66 -10.78
N GLY A 222 24.30 -12.76 -10.10
CA GLY A 222 25.11 -13.99 -10.08
C GLY A 222 26.43 -13.87 -9.27
N GLN A 223 26.64 -12.74 -8.58
CA GLN A 223 27.84 -12.47 -7.76
C GLN A 223 27.57 -12.64 -6.26
N VAL A 224 26.31 -12.84 -5.87
CA VAL A 224 25.88 -12.98 -4.48
C VAL A 224 25.06 -14.26 -4.35
N ASP A 225 25.33 -15.05 -3.32
CA ASP A 225 24.54 -16.24 -3.04
C ASP A 225 23.23 -15.87 -2.31
N TRP A 226 22.17 -16.66 -2.54
CA TRP A 226 20.88 -16.51 -1.85
C TRP A 226 21.04 -16.41 -0.33
N ARG A 227 21.95 -17.18 0.22
CA ARG A 227 22.29 -17.17 1.64
C ARG A 227 22.76 -15.80 2.12
N ASP A 228 23.65 -15.14 1.37
CA ASP A 228 24.25 -13.86 1.74
C ASP A 228 23.23 -12.72 1.75
N LEU A 229 22.14 -12.87 1.00
CA LEU A 229 21.01 -11.90 0.98
C LEU A 229 20.11 -12.05 2.22
N ILE A 230 20.01 -13.23 2.80
CA ILE A 230 19.10 -13.55 3.91
C ILE A 230 19.79 -13.43 5.28
N GLU A 231 21.02 -13.91 5.43
CA GLU A 231 21.72 -13.96 6.71
C GLU A 231 21.76 -12.63 7.47
N PRO A 232 22.00 -11.46 6.83
CA PRO A 232 22.01 -10.17 7.52
C PRO A 232 20.65 -9.85 8.18
N VAL A 233 19.54 -10.18 7.51
CA VAL A 233 18.19 -9.97 8.03
C VAL A 233 17.88 -10.93 9.17
N ALA A 234 18.23 -12.20 9.03
CA ALA A 234 18.07 -13.19 10.10
C ALA A 234 18.88 -12.81 11.35
N LYS A 235 20.10 -12.28 11.17
CA LYS A 235 20.91 -11.77 12.26
C LYS A 235 20.25 -10.56 12.94
N LEU A 236 19.73 -9.60 12.18
CA LEU A 236 18.98 -8.46 12.72
C LEU A 236 17.83 -8.93 13.60
N GLY A 237 16.99 -9.87 13.12
CA GLY A 237 15.86 -10.39 13.87
C GLY A 237 16.24 -11.16 15.14
N SER A 238 17.41 -11.82 15.17
CA SER A 238 17.92 -12.53 16.36
C SER A 238 18.55 -11.60 17.38
N VAL A 239 19.31 -10.60 16.94
CA VAL A 239 19.92 -9.58 17.82
C VAL A 239 18.85 -8.62 18.33
N GLY A 240 17.93 -8.21 17.48
CA GLY A 240 16.87 -7.25 17.75
C GLY A 240 17.20 -5.84 17.28
N TRP A 241 16.19 -4.98 17.38
CA TRP A 241 16.29 -3.55 17.06
C TRP A 241 15.40 -2.75 18.02
N GLN A 242 15.59 -1.45 18.07
CA GLN A 242 14.69 -0.56 18.80
C GLN A 242 13.43 -0.27 18.00
N ILE A 243 12.28 -0.33 18.67
CA ILE A 243 10.98 0.00 18.09
C ILE A 243 10.94 1.50 17.78
N GLY A 244 10.66 1.83 16.52
CA GLY A 244 10.44 3.21 16.11
C GLY A 244 8.99 3.65 16.33
N GLU A 245 8.75 4.96 16.17
CA GLU A 245 7.46 5.63 16.39
C GLU A 245 6.27 4.91 15.73
N ALA A 246 6.35 4.60 14.44
CA ALA A 246 5.25 3.99 13.69
C ALA A 246 4.86 2.60 14.20
N LEU A 247 5.84 1.75 14.54
CA LEU A 247 5.56 0.43 15.10
C LEU A 247 5.03 0.55 16.53
N GLY A 248 5.63 1.40 17.37
CA GLY A 248 5.20 1.60 18.75
C GLY A 248 3.74 2.05 18.83
N ALA A 249 3.37 3.11 18.09
CA ALA A 249 1.99 3.60 18.03
C ALA A 249 1.02 2.52 17.49
N THR A 250 1.45 1.70 16.53
CA THR A 250 0.60 0.63 15.98
C THR A 250 0.42 -0.52 16.98
N LEU A 251 1.44 -0.87 17.75
CA LEU A 251 1.34 -1.86 18.83
C LEU A 251 0.38 -1.39 19.93
N GLU A 252 0.49 -0.13 20.37
CA GLU A 252 -0.42 0.45 21.37
C GLU A 252 -1.88 0.45 20.88
N LEU A 253 -2.11 0.73 19.60
CA LEU A 253 -3.46 0.67 19.02
C LEU A 253 -4.08 -0.73 19.12
N TYR A 254 -3.28 -1.79 19.00
CA TYR A 254 -3.71 -3.19 19.00
C TYR A 254 -3.47 -3.90 20.35
N GLU A 255 -3.11 -3.18 21.41
CA GLU A 255 -2.72 -3.75 22.70
C GLU A 255 -3.75 -4.76 23.26
N ASP A 256 -5.03 -4.39 23.31
CA ASP A 256 -6.11 -5.28 23.78
C ASP A 256 -6.20 -6.58 22.96
N VAL A 257 -5.92 -6.49 21.65
CA VAL A 257 -5.92 -7.65 20.73
C VAL A 257 -4.75 -8.57 21.07
N PHE A 258 -3.53 -8.02 21.22
CA PHE A 258 -2.35 -8.82 21.54
C PHE A 258 -2.39 -9.44 22.93
N LEU A 259 -2.95 -8.74 23.91
CA LEU A 259 -3.17 -9.30 25.24
C LEU A 259 -4.17 -10.48 25.22
N THR A 260 -5.14 -10.46 24.31
CA THR A 260 -6.05 -11.59 24.09
C THR A 260 -5.37 -12.75 23.37
N LEU A 261 -4.52 -12.46 22.38
CA LEU A 261 -3.79 -13.43 21.55
C LEU A 261 -2.37 -13.70 22.07
N LYS A 262 -2.11 -13.47 23.37
CA LYS A 262 -0.79 -13.47 23.98
C LYS A 262 0.03 -14.74 23.78
N GLU A 263 -0.61 -15.88 23.58
CA GLU A 263 0.08 -17.16 23.35
C GLU A 263 0.85 -17.14 22.02
N ASP A 264 0.22 -16.64 20.96
CA ASP A 264 0.81 -16.59 19.63
C ASP A 264 1.59 -15.28 19.38
N TRP A 265 1.24 -14.17 20.07
CA TRP A 265 1.83 -12.85 19.89
C TRP A 265 2.74 -12.39 21.03
N SER A 266 3.28 -13.32 21.82
CA SER A 266 4.13 -13.01 22.99
C SER A 266 5.34 -12.12 22.67
N PHE A 267 5.86 -12.14 21.44
CA PHE A 267 7.05 -11.39 21.05
C PHE A 267 6.83 -9.86 20.95
N VAL A 268 5.59 -9.39 20.92
CA VAL A 268 5.24 -7.95 20.95
C VAL A 268 4.86 -7.47 22.35
N LEU A 269 4.82 -8.37 23.34
CA LEU A 269 4.45 -8.04 24.72
C LEU A 269 5.69 -7.69 25.56
N ASN A 270 5.48 -6.86 26.57
CA ASN A 270 6.49 -6.57 27.57
C ASN A 270 6.81 -7.83 28.42
N SER A 271 7.83 -7.77 29.26
CA SER A 271 8.31 -8.91 30.07
C SER A 271 7.28 -9.46 31.07
N THR A 272 6.30 -8.67 31.47
CA THR A 272 5.21 -9.06 32.39
C THR A 272 3.98 -9.56 31.65
N HIS A 273 3.92 -9.40 30.32
CA HIS A 273 2.79 -9.77 29.45
C HIS A 273 1.46 -9.10 29.87
N ASP A 274 1.56 -7.89 30.42
CA ASP A 274 0.42 -7.04 30.80
C ASP A 274 0.28 -5.78 29.93
N GLY A 275 1.16 -5.61 28.93
CA GLY A 275 1.14 -4.55 27.94
C GLY A 275 2.00 -4.90 26.74
N VAL A 276 1.93 -4.09 25.69
CA VAL A 276 2.79 -4.20 24.50
C VAL A 276 4.12 -3.47 24.68
N LEU A 277 5.09 -3.83 23.87
CA LEU A 277 6.35 -3.07 23.71
C LEU A 277 6.04 -1.69 23.11
N LYS A 278 6.82 -0.67 23.52
CA LYS A 278 6.65 0.73 23.14
C LYS A 278 7.81 1.24 22.28
N GLU A 279 7.67 2.45 21.75
CA GLU A 279 8.77 3.16 21.10
C GLU A 279 10.02 3.20 22.00
N GLY A 280 11.18 2.87 21.42
CA GLY A 280 12.45 2.79 22.11
C GLY A 280 12.74 1.44 22.80
N ASP A 281 11.74 0.59 23.00
CA ASP A 281 11.97 -0.77 23.51
C ASP A 281 12.69 -1.65 22.48
N TRP A 282 13.37 -2.68 22.97
CA TRP A 282 14.02 -3.68 22.11
C TRP A 282 13.06 -4.81 21.77
N ILE A 283 12.94 -5.11 20.48
CA ILE A 283 12.17 -6.23 19.96
C ILE A 283 13.07 -7.22 19.22
N LYS A 284 12.71 -8.51 19.29
CA LYS A 284 13.36 -9.62 18.57
C LYS A 284 12.31 -10.51 17.93
N ARG A 285 12.67 -11.13 16.82
CA ARG A 285 11.84 -12.14 16.13
C ARG A 285 12.63 -13.44 15.90
N PRO A 286 12.98 -14.17 16.96
CA PRO A 286 13.87 -15.34 16.85
C PRO A 286 13.27 -16.47 16.01
N ALA A 287 11.97 -16.72 16.06
CA ALA A 287 11.31 -17.75 15.24
C ALA A 287 11.47 -17.44 13.74
N LEU A 288 11.19 -16.20 13.32
CA LEU A 288 11.38 -15.77 11.93
C LEU A 288 12.86 -15.83 11.53
N SER A 289 13.78 -15.41 12.41
CA SER A 289 15.23 -15.50 12.14
C SER A 289 15.69 -16.93 11.90
N ASN A 290 15.26 -17.88 12.72
CA ASN A 290 15.60 -19.30 12.57
C ASN A 290 15.05 -19.87 11.25
N MET A 291 13.82 -19.54 10.90
CA MET A 291 13.21 -19.96 9.65
C MET A 291 13.94 -19.38 8.43
N LEU A 292 14.28 -18.08 8.45
CA LEU A 292 15.09 -17.45 7.40
C LEU A 292 16.47 -18.09 7.27
N MET A 293 17.13 -18.44 8.38
CA MET A 293 18.41 -19.16 8.36
C MET A 293 18.29 -20.55 7.73
N GLU A 294 17.16 -21.21 7.86
CA GLU A 294 16.90 -22.49 7.20
C GLU A 294 16.77 -22.34 5.68
N LEU A 295 16.04 -21.31 5.22
CA LEU A 295 15.97 -20.94 3.80
C LEU A 295 17.35 -20.56 3.24
N ALA A 296 18.15 -19.83 4.02
CA ALA A 296 19.53 -19.45 3.67
C ALA A 296 20.43 -20.68 3.49
N LYS A 297 20.36 -21.64 4.42
CA LYS A 297 21.11 -22.91 4.34
C LYS A 297 20.68 -23.80 3.19
N ASN A 298 19.40 -23.81 2.87
CA ASN A 298 18.84 -24.57 1.75
C ASN A 298 19.26 -23.99 0.39
N GLY A 299 19.54 -22.68 0.32
CA GLY A 299 19.85 -21.96 -0.92
C GLY A 299 18.64 -21.70 -1.81
N SER A 300 17.42 -21.90 -1.30
CA SER A 300 16.16 -21.69 -2.02
C SER A 300 15.00 -21.43 -1.07
N VAL A 301 13.82 -21.15 -1.64
CA VAL A 301 12.56 -21.01 -0.91
C VAL A 301 11.80 -22.32 -0.75
N ALA A 302 12.35 -23.44 -1.25
CA ALA A 302 11.69 -24.75 -1.21
C ALA A 302 11.16 -25.14 0.16
N PRO A 303 11.88 -24.96 1.29
CA PRO A 303 11.36 -25.31 2.61
C PRO A 303 10.06 -24.61 3.01
N PHE A 304 9.78 -23.46 2.42
CA PHE A 304 8.54 -22.70 2.69
C PHE A 304 7.34 -23.28 1.89
N TYR A 305 7.58 -23.82 0.69
CA TYR A 305 6.55 -24.28 -0.24
C TYR A 305 6.48 -25.81 -0.36
N ASP A 306 7.46 -26.56 0.19
CA ASP A 306 7.48 -28.03 0.18
C ASP A 306 6.45 -28.60 1.18
N PRO A 307 5.43 -29.34 0.71
CA PRO A 307 4.37 -29.88 1.56
C PRO A 307 4.88 -30.89 2.61
N ASP A 308 6.08 -31.45 2.40
CA ASP A 308 6.69 -32.38 3.35
C ASP A 308 7.55 -31.71 4.39
N HIS A 309 7.91 -30.44 4.18
CA HIS A 309 8.74 -29.68 5.11
C HIS A 309 7.96 -29.18 6.35
N TRP A 310 8.62 -29.11 7.51
CA TRP A 310 7.98 -28.70 8.76
C TRP A 310 7.48 -27.26 8.73
N ILE A 311 8.12 -26.36 7.95
CA ILE A 311 7.72 -24.95 7.80
C ILE A 311 6.33 -24.87 7.18
N ALA A 312 6.12 -25.49 6.01
CA ALA A 312 4.82 -25.51 5.34
C ALA A 312 3.74 -26.15 6.23
N LYS A 313 4.06 -27.27 6.89
CA LYS A 313 3.13 -27.95 7.80
C LYS A 313 2.73 -27.05 8.98
N SER A 314 3.69 -26.36 9.63
CA SER A 314 3.40 -25.44 10.74
C SER A 314 2.49 -24.29 10.32
N MET A 315 2.75 -23.70 9.15
CA MET A 315 1.92 -22.63 8.60
C MET A 315 0.47 -23.09 8.38
N ILE A 316 0.28 -24.26 7.76
CA ILE A 316 -1.06 -24.80 7.48
C ILE A 316 -1.77 -25.16 8.78
N ASP A 317 -1.09 -25.82 9.73
CA ASP A 317 -1.66 -26.13 11.05
C ASP A 317 -2.13 -24.86 11.77
N THR A 318 -1.34 -23.78 11.65
CA THR A 318 -1.69 -22.48 12.26
C THR A 318 -2.90 -21.86 11.57
N VAL A 319 -2.94 -21.81 10.24
CA VAL A 319 -4.10 -21.27 9.51
C VAL A 319 -5.36 -22.08 9.79
N ALA A 320 -5.25 -23.42 9.87
CA ALA A 320 -6.35 -24.31 10.22
C ALA A 320 -6.83 -24.11 11.66
N LYS A 321 -5.92 -23.88 12.63
CA LYS A 321 -6.25 -23.51 14.03
C LYS A 321 -7.20 -22.31 14.07
N TYR A 322 -7.04 -21.37 13.17
CA TYR A 322 -7.85 -20.15 13.03
C TYR A 322 -8.98 -20.28 11.98
N ASN A 323 -9.42 -21.50 11.68
CA ASN A 323 -10.52 -21.84 10.76
C ASN A 323 -10.29 -21.42 9.30
N GLY A 324 -9.03 -21.42 8.84
CA GLY A 324 -8.71 -21.21 7.45
C GLY A 324 -8.94 -22.44 6.59
N ILE A 325 -8.97 -22.23 5.28
CA ILE A 325 -9.19 -23.25 4.26
C ILE A 325 -7.93 -23.54 3.43
N MET A 326 -6.87 -22.74 3.60
CA MET A 326 -5.59 -22.95 2.93
C MET A 326 -5.00 -24.31 3.34
N ASN A 327 -4.49 -25.06 2.39
CA ASN A 327 -3.92 -26.39 2.59
C ASN A 327 -2.51 -26.52 1.96
N LEU A 328 -1.84 -27.65 2.19
CA LEU A 328 -0.48 -27.88 1.70
C LEU A 328 -0.36 -27.85 0.17
N GLN A 329 -1.41 -28.24 -0.55
CA GLN A 329 -1.41 -28.21 -2.00
C GLN A 329 -1.48 -26.77 -2.52
N ASP A 330 -2.25 -25.90 -1.86
CA ASP A 330 -2.30 -24.47 -2.19
C ASP A 330 -0.91 -23.85 -2.14
N VAL A 331 -0.18 -24.11 -1.05
CA VAL A 331 1.18 -23.60 -0.84
C VAL A 331 2.14 -24.19 -1.86
N SER A 332 2.12 -25.53 -2.08
CA SER A 332 3.07 -26.20 -2.98
C SER A 332 2.84 -25.90 -4.46
N SER A 333 1.63 -25.51 -4.84
CA SER A 333 1.29 -25.14 -6.23
C SER A 333 1.41 -23.64 -6.49
N TYR A 334 1.78 -22.83 -5.48
CA TYR A 334 1.92 -21.40 -5.68
C TYR A 334 3.06 -21.09 -6.65
N ASP A 335 2.78 -20.25 -7.65
CA ASP A 335 3.79 -19.66 -8.53
C ASP A 335 3.44 -18.21 -8.84
N VAL A 336 4.44 -17.45 -9.28
CA VAL A 336 4.36 -16.03 -9.62
C VAL A 336 4.08 -15.83 -11.11
N HIS A 337 3.53 -14.69 -11.47
CA HIS A 337 3.41 -14.25 -12.86
C HIS A 337 4.61 -13.41 -13.25
N VAL A 338 5.42 -13.89 -14.19
CA VAL A 338 6.58 -13.18 -14.73
C VAL A 338 6.24 -12.69 -16.14
N THR A 339 6.31 -11.38 -16.35
CA THR A 339 5.95 -10.75 -17.63
C THR A 339 6.89 -9.59 -17.94
N LYS A 340 6.77 -9.02 -19.15
CA LYS A 340 7.30 -7.68 -19.41
C LYS A 340 6.43 -6.65 -18.66
N PRO A 341 6.99 -5.54 -18.15
CA PRO A 341 6.21 -4.46 -17.58
C PRO A 341 5.24 -3.89 -18.61
N LEU A 342 4.08 -3.42 -18.14
CA LEU A 342 3.27 -2.54 -18.96
C LEU A 342 4.06 -1.26 -19.23
N SER A 343 4.00 -0.75 -20.47
CA SER A 343 4.78 0.42 -20.85
C SER A 343 4.00 1.41 -21.70
N MET A 344 4.34 2.68 -21.56
CA MET A 344 3.93 3.73 -22.49
C MET A 344 5.00 4.81 -22.63
N LYS A 345 5.02 5.47 -23.76
CA LYS A 345 5.81 6.69 -23.96
C LYS A 345 4.99 7.91 -23.59
N ILE A 346 5.58 8.79 -22.78
CA ILE A 346 5.13 10.17 -22.59
C ILE A 346 5.92 11.00 -23.58
N ARG A 347 5.23 11.71 -24.46
CA ARG A 347 5.85 12.49 -25.52
C ARG A 347 6.43 13.79 -24.99
N LYS A 348 7.55 14.22 -25.56
CA LYS A 348 8.04 15.57 -25.36
C LYS A 348 6.96 16.60 -25.72
N GLY A 349 6.72 17.55 -24.83
CA GLY A 349 5.79 18.66 -25.04
C GLY A 349 6.42 20.00 -24.71
N ALA A 350 5.79 21.09 -25.11
CA ALA A 350 6.32 22.45 -24.88
C ALA A 350 6.56 22.77 -23.39
N ASN A 351 5.78 22.15 -22.51
CA ASN A 351 5.82 22.36 -21.06
C ASN A 351 6.32 21.15 -20.28
N PHE A 352 6.70 20.07 -20.98
CA PHE A 352 7.17 18.84 -20.36
C PHE A 352 8.68 18.88 -20.14
N ILE A 353 9.14 18.57 -18.94
CA ILE A 353 10.55 18.51 -18.58
C ILE A 353 10.85 17.10 -18.07
N PRO A 354 11.79 16.37 -18.63
CA PRO A 354 12.87 16.76 -19.56
C PRO A 354 12.41 16.99 -21.01
N ASP A 355 13.29 17.61 -21.78
CA ASP A 355 13.05 17.98 -23.18
C ASP A 355 13.15 16.79 -24.17
N ASN A 356 12.80 15.59 -23.71
CA ASN A 356 12.85 14.32 -24.46
C ASN A 356 11.64 13.45 -24.13
N ASP A 357 11.34 12.50 -25.01
CA ASP A 357 10.36 11.44 -24.72
C ASP A 357 10.82 10.58 -23.54
N MET A 358 9.86 10.19 -22.71
CA MET A 358 10.11 9.32 -21.56
C MET A 358 9.33 8.02 -21.71
N THR A 359 9.87 6.92 -21.20
CA THR A 359 9.16 5.64 -21.17
C THR A 359 8.77 5.30 -19.72
N VAL A 360 7.48 5.13 -19.48
CA VAL A 360 6.96 4.69 -18.18
C VAL A 360 6.82 3.17 -18.20
N LEU A 361 7.44 2.51 -17.25
CA LEU A 361 7.28 1.07 -16.97
C LEU A 361 6.50 0.91 -15.66
N THR A 362 5.49 0.05 -15.64
CA THR A 362 4.73 -0.24 -14.41
C THR A 362 4.31 -1.71 -14.35
N SER A 363 3.81 -2.15 -13.18
CA SER A 363 3.40 -3.53 -12.98
C SER A 363 2.24 -3.95 -13.86
N SER A 364 2.27 -5.19 -14.28
CA SER A 364 1.20 -5.94 -14.97
C SER A 364 0.39 -6.79 -13.97
N GLY A 365 -0.42 -7.71 -14.46
CA GLY A 365 -1.20 -8.65 -13.65
C GLY A 365 -2.34 -8.00 -12.90
N SER A 366 -2.59 -8.50 -11.68
CA SER A 366 -3.68 -8.05 -10.81
C SER A 366 -3.43 -6.69 -10.11
N SER A 367 -2.51 -5.87 -10.65
CA SER A 367 -2.16 -4.53 -10.17
C SER A 367 -3.01 -3.42 -10.81
N SER A 368 -2.78 -2.17 -10.38
CA SER A 368 -3.41 -0.98 -10.99
C SER A 368 -2.50 -0.25 -11.99
N GLY A 369 -1.43 -0.89 -12.46
CA GLY A 369 -0.52 -0.30 -13.45
C GLY A 369 -1.22 0.13 -14.75
N ALA A 370 -2.14 -0.68 -15.29
CA ALA A 370 -2.91 -0.34 -16.47
C ALA A 370 -3.76 0.95 -16.28
N ALA A 371 -4.40 1.09 -15.11
CA ALA A 371 -5.17 2.30 -14.78
C ALA A 371 -4.27 3.55 -14.67
N LEU A 372 -3.07 3.39 -14.10
CA LEU A 372 -2.06 4.46 -14.05
C LEU A 372 -1.67 4.92 -15.46
N LEU A 373 -1.35 3.97 -16.36
CA LEU A 373 -0.99 4.31 -17.74
C LEU A 373 -2.14 4.97 -18.48
N ALA A 374 -3.38 4.53 -18.26
CA ALA A 374 -4.56 5.17 -18.85
C ALA A 374 -4.68 6.66 -18.43
N ALA A 375 -4.48 6.96 -17.15
CA ALA A 375 -4.49 8.33 -16.64
C ALA A 375 -3.32 9.17 -17.19
N LEU A 376 -2.10 8.61 -17.24
CA LEU A 376 -0.95 9.28 -17.82
C LEU A 376 -1.15 9.57 -19.31
N ARG A 377 -1.80 8.67 -20.04
CA ARG A 377 -2.14 8.90 -21.46
C ARG A 377 -3.13 10.05 -21.65
N ILE A 378 -4.06 10.22 -20.71
CA ILE A 378 -4.94 11.41 -20.71
C ILE A 378 -4.09 12.67 -20.50
N MET A 379 -3.22 12.67 -19.48
CA MET A 379 -2.33 13.81 -19.20
C MET A 379 -1.42 14.16 -20.38
N ASP A 380 -0.89 13.13 -21.08
CA ASP A 380 -0.03 13.30 -22.27
C ASP A 380 -0.70 14.07 -23.42
N ASN A 381 -2.03 14.09 -23.49
CA ASN A 381 -2.79 14.84 -24.49
C ASN A 381 -2.99 16.32 -24.15
N PHE A 382 -2.53 16.78 -22.98
CA PHE A 382 -2.64 18.16 -22.51
C PHE A 382 -1.31 18.88 -22.34
N GLN A 383 -0.21 18.36 -22.88
CA GLN A 383 1.13 18.93 -22.72
C GLN A 383 1.39 20.23 -23.51
N ASN A 384 0.64 20.47 -24.58
CA ASN A 384 0.90 21.53 -25.57
C ASN A 384 -0.15 22.66 -25.50
N GLN A 385 -0.66 23.00 -24.34
CA GLN A 385 -1.58 24.13 -24.22
C GLN A 385 -0.80 25.45 -24.11
N GLU A 386 -1.02 26.34 -25.07
CA GLU A 386 -0.44 27.69 -25.08
C GLU A 386 -1.43 28.68 -24.46
N GLY A 387 -0.99 29.41 -23.45
CA GLY A 387 -1.74 30.52 -22.84
C GLY A 387 -2.70 30.09 -21.73
N GLY A 388 -2.85 30.91 -20.73
CA GLY A 388 -3.73 30.67 -19.58
C GLY A 388 -2.98 30.45 -18.25
N ASP A 389 -3.75 30.06 -17.24
CA ASP A 389 -3.22 29.69 -15.92
C ASP A 389 -2.80 28.21 -15.94
N TYR A 390 -1.55 27.97 -16.32
CA TYR A 390 -1.00 26.62 -16.51
C TYR A 390 -1.17 25.71 -15.27
N GLU A 391 -0.93 26.22 -14.07
CA GLU A 391 -1.08 25.43 -12.84
C GLU A 391 -2.54 25.03 -12.58
N LYS A 392 -3.46 25.96 -12.83
CA LYS A 392 -4.89 25.70 -12.74
C LYS A 392 -5.35 24.64 -13.74
N GLU A 393 -4.88 24.72 -14.96
CA GLU A 393 -5.19 23.77 -16.03
C GLU A 393 -4.64 22.37 -15.71
N ILE A 394 -3.36 22.26 -15.31
CA ILE A 394 -2.78 20.96 -14.93
C ILE A 394 -3.56 20.35 -13.74
N THR A 395 -3.90 21.16 -12.74
CA THR A 395 -4.64 20.67 -11.56
C THR A 395 -6.01 20.12 -11.97
N TYR A 396 -6.72 20.81 -12.86
CA TYR A 396 -8.00 20.33 -13.40
C TYR A 396 -7.82 19.03 -14.18
N HIS A 397 -6.86 18.97 -15.12
CA HIS A 397 -6.60 17.78 -15.91
C HIS A 397 -6.17 16.58 -15.05
N LEU A 398 -5.37 16.82 -14.02
CA LEU A 398 -4.95 15.80 -13.07
C LEU A 398 -6.16 15.21 -12.31
N LEU A 399 -7.05 16.05 -11.79
CA LEU A 399 -8.26 15.62 -11.08
C LEU A 399 -9.21 14.84 -11.99
N GLU A 400 -9.46 15.34 -13.20
CA GLU A 400 -10.28 14.63 -14.18
C GLU A 400 -9.64 13.31 -14.59
N SER A 401 -8.29 13.27 -14.75
CA SER A 401 -7.57 12.03 -15.03
C SER A 401 -7.68 11.02 -13.88
N MET A 402 -7.71 11.45 -12.62
CA MET A 402 -7.95 10.57 -11.46
C MET A 402 -9.35 9.93 -11.51
N LYS A 403 -10.38 10.69 -11.90
CA LYS A 403 -11.76 10.16 -12.05
C LYS A 403 -11.83 9.11 -13.17
N TRP A 404 -11.22 9.39 -14.32
CA TRP A 404 -11.10 8.42 -15.42
C TRP A 404 -10.22 7.22 -15.07
N MET A 405 -9.18 7.40 -14.27
CA MET A 405 -8.35 6.32 -13.74
C MET A 405 -9.16 5.36 -12.86
N ALA A 406 -10.05 5.90 -12.03
CA ALA A 406 -10.97 5.07 -11.23
C ALA A 406 -11.91 4.26 -12.12
N SER A 407 -12.44 4.87 -13.18
CA SER A 407 -13.23 4.14 -14.20
C SER A 407 -12.43 3.03 -14.87
N ALA A 408 -11.19 3.30 -15.28
CA ALA A 408 -10.31 2.28 -15.83
C ALA A 408 -10.08 1.12 -14.82
N ARG A 409 -9.77 1.46 -13.57
CA ARG A 409 -9.53 0.48 -12.51
C ARG A 409 -10.74 -0.43 -12.25
N SER A 410 -11.95 0.07 -12.39
CA SER A 410 -13.18 -0.72 -12.20
C SER A 410 -13.33 -1.90 -13.19
N ARG A 411 -12.50 -1.96 -14.24
CA ARG A 411 -12.48 -3.01 -15.25
C ARG A 411 -11.34 -4.02 -15.07
N LEU A 412 -10.47 -3.78 -14.08
CA LEU A 412 -9.30 -4.65 -13.84
C LEU A 412 -9.68 -5.84 -12.95
N GLY A 413 -8.84 -6.87 -12.99
CA GLY A 413 -8.94 -8.08 -12.19
C GLY A 413 -7.79 -9.03 -12.53
N ASP A 414 -7.80 -10.22 -11.94
CA ASP A 414 -6.89 -11.29 -12.30
C ASP A 414 -7.50 -12.14 -13.44
N PHE A 415 -6.75 -12.30 -14.52
CA PHE A 415 -7.16 -12.99 -15.74
C PHE A 415 -6.09 -14.00 -16.10
N GLU A 416 -5.89 -14.97 -15.22
CA GLU A 416 -4.87 -16.00 -15.38
C GLU A 416 -5.05 -16.77 -16.72
N GLY A 417 -3.97 -16.90 -17.47
CA GLY A 417 -3.95 -17.59 -18.77
C GLY A 417 -4.10 -16.71 -19.99
N GLU A 418 -4.47 -15.44 -19.85
CA GLU A 418 -4.49 -14.47 -20.93
C GLU A 418 -3.25 -13.56 -20.86
N ALA A 419 -2.51 -13.44 -21.96
CA ALA A 419 -1.32 -12.59 -22.00
C ALA A 419 -1.66 -11.12 -21.77
N LEU A 420 -2.76 -10.63 -22.34
CA LEU A 420 -3.37 -9.34 -22.07
C LEU A 420 -4.88 -9.44 -22.30
N PRO A 421 -5.70 -9.42 -21.24
CA PRO A 421 -7.15 -9.54 -21.37
C PRO A 421 -7.74 -8.39 -22.17
N LYS A 422 -8.75 -8.68 -22.98
CA LYS A 422 -9.38 -7.73 -23.92
C LYS A 422 -9.81 -6.42 -23.24
N HIS A 423 -10.33 -6.44 -22.02
CA HIS A 423 -10.76 -5.23 -21.31
C HIS A 423 -9.58 -4.42 -20.74
N ILE A 424 -8.42 -5.05 -20.50
CA ILE A 424 -7.19 -4.31 -20.20
C ILE A 424 -6.65 -3.66 -21.48
N GLU A 425 -6.68 -4.37 -22.62
CA GLU A 425 -6.35 -3.80 -23.92
C GLU A 425 -7.23 -2.58 -24.22
N GLU A 426 -8.55 -2.66 -23.97
CA GLU A 426 -9.49 -1.55 -24.14
C GLU A 426 -9.09 -0.33 -23.30
N VAL A 427 -8.74 -0.52 -22.03
CA VAL A 427 -8.32 0.56 -21.13
C VAL A 427 -6.99 1.19 -21.58
N LEU A 428 -6.09 0.39 -22.14
CA LEU A 428 -4.80 0.84 -22.66
C LEU A 428 -4.88 1.39 -24.10
N ASP A 429 -6.02 1.21 -24.78
CA ASP A 429 -6.20 1.73 -26.13
C ASP A 429 -6.16 3.27 -26.15
N PRO A 430 -5.43 3.90 -27.07
CA PRO A 430 -5.46 5.35 -27.27
C PRO A 430 -6.86 5.94 -27.41
N GLU A 431 -7.81 5.23 -28.04
CA GLU A 431 -9.19 5.69 -28.21
C GLU A 431 -9.93 5.85 -26.88
N TRP A 432 -9.65 5.00 -25.88
CA TRP A 432 -10.21 5.15 -24.55
C TRP A 432 -9.77 6.49 -23.90
N ALA A 433 -8.48 6.79 -23.96
CA ALA A 433 -7.96 8.06 -23.48
C ALA A 433 -8.50 9.26 -24.29
N LEU A 434 -8.64 9.14 -25.61
CA LEU A 434 -9.21 10.18 -26.45
C LEU A 434 -10.69 10.45 -26.13
N LYS A 435 -11.47 9.43 -25.72
CA LYS A 435 -12.85 9.61 -25.22
C LYS A 435 -12.83 10.51 -23.97
N ALA A 436 -11.95 10.23 -23.02
CA ALA A 436 -11.74 11.04 -21.82
C ALA A 436 -11.33 12.48 -22.16
N VAL A 437 -10.32 12.65 -23.02
CA VAL A 437 -9.82 13.95 -23.48
C VAL A 437 -10.92 14.80 -24.14
N LYS A 438 -11.74 14.19 -25.00
CA LYS A 438 -12.88 14.89 -25.63
C LYS A 438 -13.88 15.37 -24.59
N SER A 439 -14.16 14.56 -23.57
CA SER A 439 -15.05 14.93 -22.47
C SER A 439 -14.47 16.08 -21.65
N ILE A 440 -13.21 16.01 -21.25
CA ILE A 440 -12.51 17.04 -20.48
C ILE A 440 -12.47 18.36 -21.26
N LYS A 441 -12.06 18.34 -22.54
CA LYS A 441 -12.02 19.54 -23.41
C LYS A 441 -13.38 20.20 -23.59
N ARG A 442 -14.48 19.42 -23.64
CA ARG A 442 -15.84 19.98 -23.72
C ARG A 442 -16.18 20.81 -22.48
N ASN A 443 -15.71 20.39 -21.32
CA ASN A 443 -16.00 21.02 -20.02
C ASN A 443 -14.94 22.06 -19.60
N SER A 444 -13.96 22.33 -20.45
CA SER A 444 -12.92 23.35 -20.23
C SER A 444 -12.86 24.42 -21.32
N GLN A 445 -13.95 24.61 -22.08
CA GLN A 445 -14.01 25.62 -23.15
C GLN A 445 -13.92 27.04 -22.58
N ASP A 446 -13.23 27.91 -23.30
CA ASP A 446 -13.06 29.33 -22.96
C ASP A 446 -12.47 29.60 -21.56
N GLY A 447 -11.63 28.67 -21.06
CA GLY A 447 -11.01 28.80 -19.73
C GLY A 447 -11.98 28.54 -18.55
N ASN A 448 -13.19 28.10 -18.84
CA ASN A 448 -14.18 27.73 -17.82
C ASN A 448 -14.09 26.23 -17.50
N PHE A 449 -13.20 25.87 -16.58
CA PHE A 449 -13.00 24.48 -16.15
C PHE A 449 -14.13 24.03 -15.22
N LYS A 450 -14.85 22.95 -15.62
CA LYS A 450 -15.94 22.36 -14.82
C LYS A 450 -15.79 20.85 -14.78
N THR A 451 -15.90 20.28 -13.59
CA THR A 451 -16.02 18.83 -13.46
C THR A 451 -17.37 18.34 -13.97
N LEU A 452 -17.45 17.09 -14.42
CA LEU A 452 -18.74 16.48 -14.78
C LEU A 452 -19.53 16.23 -13.50
N GLU A 453 -20.74 16.77 -13.44
CA GLU A 453 -21.64 16.64 -12.27
C GLU A 453 -22.16 15.20 -12.08
N ASN A 454 -22.27 14.45 -13.18
CA ASN A 454 -22.76 13.08 -13.14
C ASN A 454 -21.61 12.07 -13.31
N TRP A 455 -21.30 11.35 -12.26
CA TRP A 455 -20.24 10.33 -12.24
C TRP A 455 -20.41 9.21 -13.28
N THR A 456 -21.66 8.91 -13.71
CA THR A 456 -21.92 7.89 -14.73
C THR A 456 -21.30 8.23 -16.09
N LEU A 457 -21.01 9.51 -16.34
CA LEU A 457 -20.36 9.97 -17.58
C LEU A 457 -18.89 9.54 -17.69
N TYR A 458 -18.27 9.14 -16.58
CA TYR A 458 -16.94 8.53 -16.56
C TYR A 458 -16.98 7.04 -16.87
N ASP A 459 -18.19 6.45 -17.00
CA ASP A 459 -18.41 5.08 -17.42
C ASP A 459 -17.68 4.03 -16.55
N PRO A 460 -17.83 4.07 -15.20
CA PRO A 460 -17.29 3.01 -14.35
C PRO A 460 -18.08 1.72 -14.55
N ALA A 461 -17.38 0.57 -14.65
CA ALA A 461 -18.05 -0.71 -14.84
C ALA A 461 -18.59 -1.28 -13.53
N TYR A 462 -17.79 -1.19 -12.45
CA TYR A 462 -18.07 -1.82 -11.16
C TYR A 462 -17.59 -0.96 -9.99
N ASP A 463 -17.99 -1.36 -8.77
CA ASP A 463 -17.47 -0.79 -7.54
C ASP A 463 -15.97 -1.11 -7.34
N ILE A 464 -15.29 -0.22 -6.62
CA ILE A 464 -13.85 -0.32 -6.34
C ILE A 464 -13.67 -0.53 -4.84
N ASN A 465 -13.07 -1.65 -4.44
CA ASN A 465 -12.67 -1.88 -3.07
C ASN A 465 -11.59 -0.90 -2.61
N ASN A 466 -11.59 -0.58 -1.32
CA ASN A 466 -10.63 0.32 -0.67
C ASN A 466 -9.68 -0.49 0.23
N PRO A 467 -8.58 -1.06 -0.30
CA PRO A 467 -7.59 -1.76 0.51
C PRO A 467 -6.81 -0.77 1.39
N HIS A 468 -6.20 -1.29 2.48
CA HIS A 468 -5.39 -0.52 3.42
C HIS A 468 -4.15 -1.33 3.81
N GLY A 469 -3.04 -0.65 4.14
CA GLY A 469 -1.79 -1.27 4.55
C GLY A 469 -0.94 -1.73 3.37
N THR A 470 0.31 -1.32 3.34
CA THR A 470 1.26 -1.66 2.26
C THR A 470 2.61 -1.06 2.61
N ALA A 471 3.67 -1.54 2.00
CA ALA A 471 4.99 -0.95 2.05
C ALA A 471 5.58 -0.84 0.64
N HIS A 472 6.33 0.22 0.40
CA HIS A 472 7.03 0.43 -0.87
C HIS A 472 8.50 0.80 -0.63
N PHE A 473 9.37 0.42 -1.57
CA PHE A 473 10.72 0.94 -1.69
C PHE A 473 11.19 0.99 -3.15
N SER A 474 12.08 1.93 -3.40
CA SER A 474 12.75 2.15 -4.68
C SER A 474 14.26 1.95 -4.51
N ILE A 475 14.91 1.29 -5.46
CA ILE A 475 16.36 1.06 -5.48
C ILE A 475 16.92 1.43 -6.83
N VAL A 476 18.09 2.06 -6.84
CA VAL A 476 18.97 2.17 -8.02
C VAL A 476 20.38 1.75 -7.62
N ASP A 477 21.08 1.04 -8.50
CA ASP A 477 22.44 0.59 -8.29
C ASP A 477 23.48 1.33 -9.12
N SER A 478 24.75 1.04 -8.92
CA SER A 478 25.88 1.65 -9.63
C SER A 478 26.00 1.23 -11.09
N HIS A 479 25.24 0.23 -11.52
CA HIS A 479 25.22 -0.28 -12.90
C HIS A 479 24.09 0.35 -13.74
N GLY A 480 23.21 1.14 -13.10
CA GLY A 480 22.06 1.76 -13.75
C GLY A 480 20.80 0.88 -13.73
N ASN A 481 20.80 -0.25 -13.00
CA ASN A 481 19.58 -1.01 -12.80
C ASN A 481 18.70 -0.35 -11.74
N ALA A 482 17.39 -0.52 -11.89
CA ALA A 482 16.42 0.01 -10.96
C ALA A 482 15.37 -1.03 -10.56
N VAL A 483 14.92 -0.96 -9.31
CA VAL A 483 13.81 -1.74 -8.76
C VAL A 483 12.78 -0.80 -8.12
N SER A 484 11.53 -0.99 -8.49
CA SER A 484 10.36 -0.43 -7.80
C SER A 484 9.54 -1.60 -7.26
N LEU A 485 9.47 -1.76 -5.94
CA LEU A 485 8.82 -2.92 -5.30
C LEU A 485 7.82 -2.48 -4.25
N THR A 486 6.61 -3.02 -4.36
CA THR A 486 5.53 -2.83 -3.40
C THR A 486 5.12 -4.17 -2.82
N THR A 487 5.11 -4.28 -1.49
CA THR A 487 4.77 -5.49 -0.72
C THR A 487 3.70 -5.19 0.32
N THR A 488 2.90 -6.18 0.69
CA THR A 488 1.76 -6.02 1.59
C THR A 488 1.40 -7.32 2.31
N ILE A 489 0.75 -7.18 3.46
CA ILE A 489 -0.08 -8.20 4.11
C ILE A 489 -1.53 -7.70 4.25
N ASN A 490 -1.93 -6.69 3.47
CA ASN A 490 -3.17 -5.93 3.42
C ASN A 490 -3.41 -5.05 4.66
N LEU A 491 -4.17 -5.46 5.66
CA LEU A 491 -4.45 -4.63 6.84
C LEU A 491 -3.28 -4.68 7.85
N LEU A 492 -3.32 -3.78 8.85
CA LEU A 492 -2.33 -3.78 9.92
C LEU A 492 -2.33 -5.13 10.64
N PHE A 493 -1.16 -5.78 10.71
CA PHE A 493 -0.94 -7.15 11.20
C PHE A 493 -1.73 -8.23 10.42
N GLY A 494 -2.17 -7.95 9.20
CA GLY A 494 -2.83 -8.89 8.31
C GLY A 494 -4.11 -9.48 8.90
N SER A 495 -4.22 -10.80 8.87
CA SER A 495 -5.36 -11.56 9.42
C SER A 495 -5.35 -11.71 10.95
N LEU A 496 -4.37 -11.12 11.65
CA LEU A 496 -4.04 -11.37 13.06
C LEU A 496 -3.65 -12.84 13.37
N VAL A 497 -3.38 -13.62 12.33
CA VAL A 497 -2.86 -14.99 12.46
C VAL A 497 -1.33 -14.93 12.37
N HIS A 498 -0.66 -15.37 13.42
CA HIS A 498 0.79 -15.48 13.54
C HIS A 498 1.16 -16.93 13.87
N ASP A 499 2.08 -17.50 13.14
CA ASP A 499 2.66 -18.80 13.46
C ASP A 499 3.87 -18.64 14.40
N PRO A 500 3.76 -18.99 15.68
CA PRO A 500 4.84 -18.78 16.64
C PRO A 500 6.07 -19.67 16.40
N LYS A 501 5.97 -20.73 15.58
CA LYS A 501 7.10 -21.62 15.26
C LYS A 501 7.95 -21.05 14.12
N THR A 502 7.32 -20.55 13.07
CA THR A 502 8.00 -19.97 11.91
C THR A 502 8.20 -18.46 12.04
N GLY A 503 7.40 -17.79 12.87
CA GLY A 503 7.38 -16.34 12.99
C GLY A 503 6.65 -15.63 11.85
N VAL A 504 5.93 -16.35 10.99
CA VAL A 504 5.17 -15.79 9.88
C VAL A 504 3.89 -15.15 10.37
N ILE A 505 3.65 -13.91 9.96
CA ILE A 505 2.38 -13.20 10.12
C ILE A 505 1.65 -13.29 8.78
N PHE A 506 0.43 -13.83 8.80
CA PHE A 506 -0.32 -14.04 7.57
C PHE A 506 -1.13 -12.82 7.17
N ASN A 507 -1.16 -12.59 5.86
CA ASN A 507 -1.98 -11.59 5.21
C ASN A 507 -3.47 -11.81 5.47
N ASN A 508 -4.29 -10.80 5.16
CA ASN A 508 -5.72 -10.91 5.01
C ASN A 508 -6.19 -10.42 3.64
N GLU A 509 -5.49 -10.85 2.63
CA GLU A 509 -5.65 -10.36 1.26
C GLU A 509 -6.96 -10.81 0.61
N MET A 510 -7.65 -11.81 1.20
CA MET A 510 -9.00 -12.20 0.78
C MET A 510 -10.04 -11.07 0.95
N ASP A 511 -9.72 -10.02 1.76
CA ASP A 511 -10.57 -8.84 1.92
C ASP A 511 -10.56 -7.91 0.69
N ASP A 512 -9.54 -8.02 -0.15
CA ASP A 512 -9.44 -7.24 -1.40
C ASP A 512 -10.31 -7.79 -2.54
N PHE A 513 -10.91 -8.97 -2.36
CA PHE A 513 -11.95 -9.44 -3.27
C PHE A 513 -13.27 -8.70 -3.09
N ALA A 514 -14.02 -8.57 -4.18
CA ALA A 514 -15.40 -8.11 -4.15
C ALA A 514 -16.27 -9.10 -3.38
N GLN A 515 -17.20 -8.60 -2.59
CA GLN A 515 -18.13 -9.42 -1.82
C GLN A 515 -19.51 -9.45 -2.47
N PHE A 516 -20.05 -10.65 -2.64
CA PHE A 516 -21.37 -10.85 -3.21
C PHE A 516 -22.44 -10.14 -2.37
N ASN A 517 -23.46 -9.56 -3.02
CA ASN A 517 -24.53 -8.78 -2.41
C ASN A 517 -24.10 -7.52 -1.61
N LYS A 518 -22.88 -7.06 -1.74
CA LYS A 518 -22.45 -5.78 -1.21
C LYS A 518 -22.23 -4.79 -2.34
N SER A 519 -23.25 -4.02 -2.68
CA SER A 519 -23.07 -2.80 -3.47
C SER A 519 -22.59 -1.67 -2.54
N ASN A 520 -21.89 -0.70 -3.11
CA ASN A 520 -21.59 0.53 -2.39
C ASN A 520 -22.85 1.40 -2.24
N SER A 521 -22.74 2.49 -1.46
CA SER A 521 -23.84 3.47 -1.26
C SER A 521 -24.25 4.22 -2.55
N PHE A 522 -23.63 3.93 -3.69
CA PHE A 522 -23.89 4.54 -5.00
C PHE A 522 -24.48 3.54 -6.01
N GLU A 523 -24.92 2.36 -5.55
CA GLU A 523 -25.59 1.33 -6.35
C GLU A 523 -24.72 0.66 -7.42
N LEU A 524 -23.37 0.87 -7.43
CA LEU A 524 -22.49 0.10 -8.28
C LEU A 524 -22.39 -1.34 -7.78
N ALA A 525 -22.55 -2.28 -8.71
CA ALA A 525 -22.41 -3.70 -8.42
C ALA A 525 -20.94 -4.04 -8.06
N PRO A 526 -20.72 -5.03 -7.20
CA PRO A 526 -19.38 -5.58 -6.97
C PRO A 526 -18.77 -6.07 -8.28
N SER A 527 -17.45 -5.89 -8.45
CA SER A 527 -16.78 -6.32 -9.68
C SER A 527 -16.87 -7.83 -9.88
N ILE A 528 -17.44 -8.24 -11.01
CA ILE A 528 -17.47 -9.65 -11.41
C ILE A 528 -16.08 -10.18 -11.74
N TYR A 529 -15.12 -9.31 -12.04
CA TYR A 529 -13.73 -9.66 -12.31
C TYR A 529 -12.92 -9.89 -11.05
N ASN A 530 -13.46 -9.54 -9.88
CA ASN A 530 -12.75 -9.58 -8.61
C ASN A 530 -13.48 -10.37 -7.51
N PHE A 531 -14.33 -11.35 -7.85
CA PHE A 531 -14.86 -12.29 -6.85
C PHE A 531 -13.82 -13.34 -6.46
N PRO A 532 -13.85 -13.86 -5.20
CA PRO A 532 -13.04 -15.00 -4.81
C PRO A 532 -13.36 -16.21 -5.68
N GLU A 533 -12.31 -16.77 -6.28
CA GLU A 533 -12.34 -17.99 -7.08
C GLU A 533 -11.07 -18.80 -6.79
N PRO A 534 -11.07 -20.14 -6.98
CA PRO A 534 -9.89 -20.97 -6.76
C PRO A 534 -8.65 -20.44 -7.49
N GLY A 535 -7.55 -20.22 -6.78
CA GLY A 535 -6.28 -19.80 -7.33
C GLY A 535 -6.17 -18.34 -7.82
N LYS A 536 -7.26 -17.56 -7.76
CA LYS A 536 -7.32 -16.18 -8.25
C LYS A 536 -6.61 -15.21 -7.32
N ARG A 537 -5.99 -14.17 -7.88
CA ARG A 537 -5.39 -13.04 -7.14
C ARG A 537 -6.40 -11.91 -6.97
N PRO A 538 -6.53 -11.31 -5.78
CA PRO A 538 -7.38 -10.13 -5.60
C PRO A 538 -6.75 -8.89 -6.25
N LEU A 539 -7.60 -8.03 -6.82
CA LEU A 539 -7.18 -6.79 -7.47
C LEU A 539 -6.52 -5.84 -6.47
N SER A 540 -5.32 -5.37 -6.78
CA SER A 540 -4.54 -4.42 -5.99
C SER A 540 -4.58 -2.99 -6.54
N SER A 541 -4.46 -1.99 -5.64
CA SER A 541 -4.22 -0.59 -6.00
C SER A 541 -2.75 -0.27 -6.27
N THR A 542 -1.84 -1.22 -6.12
CA THR A 542 -0.41 -1.00 -6.29
C THR A 542 -0.05 -0.72 -7.75
N ALA A 543 0.94 0.13 -7.93
CA ALA A 543 1.49 0.49 -9.24
C ALA A 543 2.96 0.91 -9.08
N PRO A 544 3.87 -0.01 -8.69
CA PRO A 544 5.30 0.29 -8.69
C PRO A 544 5.72 0.69 -10.11
N THR A 545 6.50 1.79 -10.23
CA THR A 545 6.72 2.44 -11.51
C THR A 545 8.18 2.90 -11.65
N ILE A 546 8.72 2.77 -12.85
CA ILE A 546 10.02 3.29 -13.26
C ILE A 546 9.79 4.14 -14.52
N VAL A 547 10.31 5.37 -14.53
CA VAL A 547 10.32 6.23 -15.72
C VAL A 547 11.73 6.27 -16.25
N LEU A 548 11.88 5.94 -17.52
CA LEU A 548 13.15 5.92 -18.22
C LEU A 548 13.27 7.13 -19.14
N SER A 549 14.48 7.68 -19.23
CA SER A 549 14.84 8.63 -20.26
C SER A 549 14.81 8.00 -21.66
N GLU A 550 14.94 8.80 -22.71
CA GLU A 550 15.06 8.32 -24.10
C GLU A 550 16.26 7.36 -24.30
N LEU A 551 17.28 7.46 -23.45
CA LEU A 551 18.46 6.60 -23.45
C LEU A 551 18.28 5.30 -22.67
N GLY A 552 17.08 5.01 -22.16
CA GLY A 552 16.81 3.84 -21.32
C GLY A 552 17.34 3.95 -19.88
N ILE A 553 17.86 5.11 -19.48
CA ILE A 553 18.38 5.33 -18.12
C ILE A 553 17.21 5.66 -17.16
N PRO A 554 17.13 5.06 -15.98
CA PRO A 554 16.13 5.44 -14.98
C PRO A 554 16.23 6.94 -14.62
N ASP A 555 15.14 7.67 -14.80
CA ASP A 555 15.00 9.08 -14.39
C ASP A 555 14.22 9.21 -13.09
N LEU A 556 13.15 8.39 -12.92
CA LEU A 556 12.34 8.36 -11.71
C LEU A 556 11.98 6.91 -11.38
N VAL A 557 12.29 6.48 -10.17
CA VAL A 557 11.82 5.21 -9.58
C VAL A 557 10.87 5.57 -8.45
N VAL A 558 9.60 5.13 -8.53
CA VAL A 558 8.57 5.59 -7.61
C VAL A 558 7.52 4.53 -7.34
N GLY A 559 6.98 4.56 -6.16
CA GLY A 559 5.76 3.88 -5.79
C GLY A 559 5.26 4.39 -4.45
N ALA A 560 4.15 3.85 -4.00
CA ALA A 560 3.48 4.31 -2.80
C ALA A 560 2.87 3.17 -2.00
N SER A 561 2.54 3.47 -0.74
CA SER A 561 1.64 2.71 0.11
C SER A 561 0.44 3.57 0.51
N GLY A 562 -0.65 2.96 0.98
CA GLY A 562 -1.85 3.69 1.43
C GLY A 562 -3.15 3.32 0.72
N GLY A 563 -3.31 2.05 0.38
CA GLY A 563 -4.55 1.49 -0.16
C GLY A 563 -4.96 2.10 -1.49
N SER A 564 -6.23 2.47 -1.64
CA SER A 564 -6.77 3.07 -2.89
C SER A 564 -6.04 4.35 -3.33
N ARG A 565 -5.31 5.00 -2.42
CA ARG A 565 -4.57 6.23 -2.71
C ARG A 565 -3.21 6.00 -3.37
N ILE A 566 -2.74 4.76 -3.43
CA ILE A 566 -1.44 4.41 -4.03
C ILE A 566 -1.36 4.92 -5.46
N THR A 567 -2.32 4.54 -6.30
CA THR A 567 -2.28 4.86 -7.74
C THR A 567 -2.35 6.36 -7.99
N THR A 568 -3.20 7.09 -7.25
CA THR A 568 -3.28 8.56 -7.37
C THR A 568 -2.04 9.26 -6.83
N SER A 569 -1.36 8.68 -5.82
CA SER A 569 -0.09 9.22 -5.29
C SER A 569 1.05 9.05 -6.29
N VAL A 570 1.14 7.90 -6.96
CA VAL A 570 2.13 7.69 -8.03
C VAL A 570 1.84 8.62 -9.21
N LEU A 571 0.58 8.69 -9.67
CA LEU A 571 0.17 9.58 -10.75
C LEU A 571 0.57 11.03 -10.47
N GLN A 572 0.19 11.59 -9.31
CA GLN A 572 0.50 12.99 -9.00
C GLN A 572 1.99 13.22 -8.76
N THR A 573 2.76 12.22 -8.29
CA THR A 573 4.21 12.34 -8.18
C THR A 573 4.84 12.49 -9.56
N ILE A 574 4.44 11.67 -10.53
CA ILE A 574 4.90 11.77 -11.93
C ILE A 574 4.49 13.12 -12.53
N VAL A 575 3.20 13.51 -12.38
CA VAL A 575 2.68 14.77 -12.93
C VAL A 575 3.37 15.98 -12.32
N ARG A 576 3.56 16.03 -11.01
CA ARG A 576 4.25 17.14 -10.35
C ARG A 576 5.71 17.23 -10.75
N THR A 577 6.37 16.09 -10.90
CA THR A 577 7.76 16.05 -11.33
C THR A 577 7.94 16.59 -12.74
N TYR A 578 7.08 16.21 -13.68
CA TYR A 578 7.30 16.50 -15.10
C TYR A 578 6.43 17.63 -15.65
N TRP A 579 5.15 17.77 -15.26
CA TRP A 579 4.29 18.84 -15.75
C TRP A 579 4.40 20.12 -14.93
N TYR A 580 4.55 20.02 -13.59
CA TYR A 580 4.79 21.19 -12.74
C TYR A 580 6.28 21.53 -12.60
N ASN A 581 7.18 20.71 -13.15
CA ASN A 581 8.62 20.84 -12.97
C ASN A 581 9.04 20.99 -11.49
N MET A 582 8.37 20.27 -10.61
CA MET A 582 8.61 20.33 -9.18
C MET A 582 9.76 19.40 -8.80
N PRO A 583 10.78 19.86 -8.04
CA PRO A 583 11.81 18.98 -7.50
C PRO A 583 11.22 17.83 -6.69
N ILE A 584 11.92 16.70 -6.62
CA ILE A 584 11.35 15.47 -6.01
C ILE A 584 11.05 15.64 -4.52
N LEU A 585 11.84 16.43 -3.79
CA LEU A 585 11.60 16.71 -2.38
C LEU A 585 10.26 17.45 -2.18
N GLU A 586 10.07 18.55 -2.91
CA GLU A 586 8.85 19.35 -2.87
C GLU A 586 7.65 18.54 -3.37
N THR A 587 7.85 17.71 -4.38
CA THR A 587 6.81 16.80 -4.91
C THR A 587 6.28 15.86 -3.82
N ILE A 588 7.18 15.28 -3.01
CA ILE A 588 6.80 14.34 -1.93
C ILE A 588 6.26 15.09 -0.72
N ALA A 589 6.84 16.27 -0.40
CA ALA A 589 6.40 17.10 0.72
C ALA A 589 5.01 17.71 0.52
N TYR A 590 4.65 18.02 -0.73
CA TYR A 590 3.40 18.71 -1.05
C TYR A 590 2.15 17.93 -0.59
N PRO A 591 1.10 18.61 -0.11
CA PRO A 591 -0.16 17.97 0.24
C PRO A 591 -0.73 17.18 -0.93
N ARG A 592 -1.15 15.93 -0.68
CA ARG A 592 -1.74 15.10 -1.71
C ARG A 592 -3.22 15.37 -1.87
N ILE A 593 -3.65 15.23 -3.09
CA ILE A 593 -5.06 15.23 -3.48
C ILE A 593 -5.42 13.82 -3.95
N HIS A 594 -6.65 13.39 -3.67
CA HIS A 594 -7.14 12.09 -4.08
C HIS A 594 -8.59 12.19 -4.56
N HIS A 595 -8.85 11.58 -5.70
CA HIS A 595 -10.19 11.37 -6.21
C HIS A 595 -10.30 9.95 -6.79
N GLN A 596 -11.29 9.20 -6.36
CA GLN A 596 -11.52 7.82 -6.82
C GLN A 596 -12.90 7.63 -7.48
N LEU A 597 -13.47 8.71 -8.04
CA LEU A 597 -14.76 8.84 -8.65
C LEU A 597 -15.91 8.78 -7.62
N LEU A 598 -15.96 7.76 -6.80
CA LEU A 598 -16.98 7.60 -5.76
C LEU A 598 -16.31 7.31 -4.39
N PRO A 599 -16.74 8.00 -3.31
CA PRO A 599 -17.69 9.12 -3.31
C PRO A 599 -17.18 10.30 -4.14
N ASP A 600 -18.07 11.04 -4.83
CA ASP A 600 -17.70 12.15 -5.72
C ASP A 600 -17.24 13.37 -4.91
N ARG A 601 -16.00 13.30 -4.46
CA ARG A 601 -15.32 14.36 -3.71
C ARG A 601 -13.81 14.24 -3.83
N ILE A 602 -13.13 15.36 -3.75
CA ILE A 602 -11.68 15.41 -3.56
C ILE A 602 -11.37 15.24 -2.07
N GLU A 603 -10.45 14.33 -1.74
CA GLU A 603 -9.80 14.29 -0.45
C GLU A 603 -8.48 15.06 -0.52
N LEU A 604 -8.28 16.01 0.39
CA LEU A 604 -7.12 16.92 0.45
C LEU A 604 -6.43 16.78 1.80
N GLU A 605 -5.11 16.63 1.83
CA GLU A 605 -4.37 16.39 3.07
C GLU A 605 -4.22 17.62 3.97
N SER A 606 -4.29 18.84 3.45
CA SER A 606 -4.16 20.04 4.29
C SER A 606 -4.73 21.27 3.59
N PHE A 607 -5.89 21.71 4.03
CA PHE A 607 -6.49 22.94 3.53
C PHE A 607 -5.61 24.18 3.76
N PRO A 608 -4.98 24.36 4.94
CA PRO A 608 -4.09 25.50 5.16
C PRO A 608 -2.90 25.55 4.19
N MET A 609 -2.31 24.41 3.86
CA MET A 609 -1.17 24.35 2.91
C MET A 609 -1.60 24.56 1.46
N ILE A 610 -2.74 24.02 1.08
CA ILE A 610 -3.31 24.22 -0.28
C ILE A 610 -3.66 25.72 -0.48
N GLY A 611 -4.14 26.37 0.55
CA GLY A 611 -4.45 27.79 0.53
C GLY A 611 -5.83 28.13 -0.01
N LYS A 612 -6.37 29.24 0.47
CA LYS A 612 -7.76 29.66 0.19
C LYS A 612 -8.02 29.90 -1.30
N ALA A 613 -7.04 30.42 -2.04
CA ALA A 613 -7.20 30.72 -3.48
C ALA A 613 -7.43 29.44 -4.29
N VAL A 614 -6.60 28.40 -4.09
CA VAL A 614 -6.73 27.11 -4.78
C VAL A 614 -8.04 26.42 -4.38
N LEU A 615 -8.40 26.43 -3.09
CA LEU A 615 -9.66 25.86 -2.61
C LEU A 615 -10.89 26.56 -3.23
N SER A 616 -10.85 27.90 -3.37
CA SER A 616 -11.90 28.66 -4.06
C SER A 616 -12.02 28.23 -5.53
N THR A 617 -10.89 28.14 -6.23
CA THR A 617 -10.81 27.69 -7.61
C THR A 617 -11.40 26.29 -7.81
N LEU A 618 -11.04 25.34 -6.95
CA LEU A 618 -11.57 23.97 -7.00
C LEU A 618 -13.10 23.96 -6.77
N LYS A 619 -13.58 24.78 -5.84
CA LYS A 619 -15.03 24.93 -5.60
C LYS A 619 -15.74 25.54 -6.81
N GLU A 620 -15.16 26.55 -7.45
CA GLU A 620 -15.69 27.17 -8.66
C GLU A 620 -15.74 26.17 -9.83
N MET A 621 -14.80 25.23 -9.89
CA MET A 621 -14.79 24.10 -10.84
C MET A 621 -15.89 23.06 -10.55
N GLY A 622 -16.59 23.15 -9.42
CA GLY A 622 -17.69 22.27 -9.05
C GLY A 622 -17.28 21.09 -8.17
N TYR A 623 -16.02 21.03 -7.70
CA TYR A 623 -15.60 19.93 -6.84
C TYR A 623 -16.08 20.09 -5.40
N THR A 624 -16.57 19.00 -4.84
CA THR A 624 -16.75 18.84 -3.39
C THR A 624 -15.42 18.43 -2.76
N MET A 625 -15.06 19.04 -1.64
CA MET A 625 -13.76 18.80 -0.99
C MET A 625 -13.95 18.32 0.45
N LYS A 626 -13.07 17.42 0.89
CA LYS A 626 -12.94 16.97 2.27
C LYS A 626 -11.48 17.02 2.69
N GLU A 627 -11.18 17.68 3.80
CA GLU A 627 -9.87 17.57 4.43
C GLU A 627 -9.72 16.20 5.07
N VAL A 628 -8.58 15.58 4.85
CA VAL A 628 -8.25 14.27 5.40
C VAL A 628 -6.82 14.28 5.91
N PHE A 629 -6.55 13.42 6.87
CA PHE A 629 -5.17 13.16 7.28
C PHE A 629 -4.41 12.39 6.20
N PRO A 630 -3.07 12.45 6.21
CA PRO A 630 -2.25 11.68 5.30
C PRO A 630 -2.56 10.18 5.37
N LYS A 631 -2.85 9.60 4.21
CA LYS A 631 -3.20 8.17 4.10
C LYS A 631 -2.31 7.41 3.12
N SER A 632 -1.35 8.09 2.51
CA SER A 632 -0.41 7.48 1.58
C SER A 632 1.01 7.94 1.84
N VAL A 633 1.96 7.05 1.57
CA VAL A 633 3.41 7.27 1.74
C VAL A 633 4.07 6.98 0.42
N VAL A 634 4.90 7.90 -0.08
CA VAL A 634 5.65 7.78 -1.33
C VAL A 634 7.13 7.66 -1.04
N ASN A 635 7.79 6.71 -1.68
CA ASN A 635 9.25 6.60 -1.70
C ASN A 635 9.71 6.72 -3.16
N ALA A 636 10.63 7.63 -3.45
CA ALA A 636 11.07 7.87 -4.81
C ALA A 636 12.56 8.21 -4.89
N ILE A 637 13.15 7.87 -6.05
CA ILE A 637 14.52 8.24 -6.41
C ILE A 637 14.43 8.90 -7.77
N ARG A 638 15.06 10.07 -7.93
CA ARG A 638 15.16 10.78 -9.19
C ARG A 638 16.60 10.99 -9.60
N ASN A 639 16.87 10.79 -10.88
CA ASN A 639 18.13 11.22 -11.50
C ASN A 639 18.11 12.72 -11.75
N VAL A 640 19.06 13.44 -11.17
CA VAL A 640 19.22 14.87 -11.39
C VAL A 640 20.64 15.11 -11.87
N ARG A 641 20.82 15.22 -13.19
CA ARG A 641 22.13 15.47 -13.83
C ARG A 641 23.19 14.40 -13.49
N GLY A 642 22.78 13.15 -13.36
CA GLY A 642 23.65 12.02 -13.04
C GLY A 642 23.81 11.74 -11.56
N GLU A 643 23.17 12.49 -10.68
CA GLU A 643 23.10 12.24 -9.24
C GLU A 643 21.74 11.64 -8.85
N TRP A 644 21.74 10.66 -7.94
CA TRP A 644 20.53 10.02 -7.43
C TRP A 644 19.99 10.75 -6.21
N HIS A 645 18.89 11.46 -6.39
CA HIS A 645 18.17 12.14 -5.31
C HIS A 645 17.10 11.22 -4.74
N ALA A 646 17.36 10.62 -3.58
CA ALA A 646 16.45 9.72 -2.89
C ALA A 646 15.66 10.47 -1.83
N VAL A 647 14.33 10.36 -1.88
CA VAL A 647 13.41 11.00 -0.94
C VAL A 647 12.37 10.00 -0.47
N SER A 648 12.34 9.76 0.83
CA SER A 648 11.27 9.03 1.52
C SER A 648 10.29 10.03 2.14
N ASP A 649 9.08 9.57 2.41
CA ASP A 649 8.03 10.42 2.99
C ASP A 649 8.33 10.73 4.47
N TYR A 650 9.14 11.75 4.67
CA TYR A 650 9.76 12.09 5.95
C TYR A 650 8.75 12.55 7.01
N TRP A 651 7.71 13.29 6.63
CA TRP A 651 6.76 13.83 7.61
C TRP A 651 5.53 12.93 7.82
N ARG A 652 5.16 12.08 6.85
CA ARG A 652 4.00 11.18 6.97
C ARG A 652 4.33 9.87 7.67
N LYS A 653 5.55 9.35 7.50
CA LYS A 653 5.97 8.07 8.07
C LYS A 653 7.41 8.07 8.60
N ARG A 654 7.98 9.24 8.84
CA ARG A 654 9.35 9.40 9.36
C ARG A 654 10.43 8.70 8.52
N GLY A 655 10.18 8.57 7.21
CA GLY A 655 11.07 7.86 6.29
C GLY A 655 12.36 8.60 6.05
N ILE A 656 13.48 7.85 6.05
CA ILE A 656 14.82 8.34 5.72
C ILE A 656 15.40 7.43 4.64
N SER A 657 15.79 8.03 3.50
CA SER A 657 16.49 7.34 2.42
C SER A 657 17.97 7.14 2.74
N SER A 658 18.62 6.20 2.06
CA SER A 658 20.06 5.96 2.14
C SER A 658 20.69 5.94 0.76
N VAL A 659 21.96 6.36 0.67
CA VAL A 659 22.73 6.45 -0.58
C VAL A 659 24.16 5.96 -0.39
N TYR A 660 24.83 5.67 -1.49
CA TYR A 660 26.25 5.29 -1.47
C TYR A 660 27.00 5.75 -2.73
#